data_ee699a23a53b4eb0e17ce268b48b6b83
#
_entry.id   ee699a23a53b4eb0e17ce268b48b6b83
#
_cell.length_a   1.000
_cell.length_b   1.000
_cell.length_c   1.000
_cell.angle_alpha   90.00
_cell.angle_beta   90.00
_cell.angle_gamma   90.00
#
_symmetry.space_group_name_H-M   'P 1'
#
loop_
_entity.id
_entity.type
_entity.pdbx_description
1 polymer ?
#
loop_
_entity_poly.entity_id
_entity_poly.type
_entity_poly.pdbx_seq_one_letter_code
_entity_poly.pdbx_strand_id
1 'polypeptide(L)'
;MVVCAAAALFGAAAWTAWSLAPSFCSDPFTDLKKQTPCRSYYDRQGKLLHIERTYDYQWRFDIPLEQISQEAVDVILAAEDARFYGHNGVDLQAVARAAWQNLTSGRIISGASTISMQLVSIARPRKRSFKTKFIQAAEARKMEKLHSKHEILTEYLNRIPFGGKIHGIQAAAIYYFGLDAKALNRAEASLLCGLPQRPNAYRPDRHPEQARKRQKLVLKLMERNGFLKPGMAEEIYENEPLRLRDFRYPSALRSYARPSHRHYFTMARREARNAFDVKCAIDVEFTERIQHALSQHVQQLQGVHDAAAVLIDNRTRQVVSLVGTLDYNDPLNGQVNVATAIRSAGSTLKPFIYLEAFDAGLATMDTIIKDTPIRFGDYAPTNYDGRFNQKLRIAEALSLSLNTPAVRLVAELTPERVIDLFASLRLTAPTDSPDAQTAKKHGLSIALGTMGHSLLNLAQGYAVIPNGGLFTPATFLTTSSTPPEEHERVFTPDACALVTKILSMRRLAGDVSVGIAWKTGTSNGNHDAWCFGYTADYTLGVWFGNKNGRPAAALVGASAAAPALVDIFNAIYRNSAPSPWPDSSALLPLRPLCAKSGLAATPSCLKQFTGTTLQSIPLRPCDQCGVFAKKAPITILSPQPEHYVADGDGTAKLRLRASISPVLWYVDNDYIGENSPFDKRAFAPGRHVIRAVDPNDTASPASVTFVVTK
;
A
#
# COMPACT_ATOMS: atom_id res chain seq x y z
N MET A 1 15.98 -81.54 -1.37
CA MET A 1 14.60 -80.99 -1.26
C MET A 1 14.40 -79.95 -0.18
N VAL A 2 14.88 -80.15 1.05
CA VAL A 2 14.69 -79.19 2.19
C VAL A 2 15.32 -77.83 1.89
N VAL A 3 16.51 -77.72 1.32
CA VAL A 3 17.20 -76.45 1.01
C VAL A 3 16.47 -75.68 -0.08
N CYS A 4 15.90 -76.37 -1.10
CA CYS A 4 15.12 -75.74 -2.15
C CYS A 4 13.75 -75.22 -1.60
N ALA A 5 13.13 -75.98 -0.70
CA ALA A 5 11.87 -75.55 -0.06
C ALA A 5 12.09 -74.36 0.86
N ALA A 6 13.17 -74.36 1.66
CA ALA A 6 13.57 -73.21 2.51
C ALA A 6 13.90 -71.94 1.68
N ALA A 7 14.62 -72.07 0.59
CA ALA A 7 14.88 -70.98 -0.31
C ALA A 7 13.61 -70.41 -0.97
N ALA A 8 12.69 -71.31 -1.37
CA ALA A 8 11.41 -70.90 -1.95
C ALA A 8 10.49 -70.19 -0.91
N LEU A 9 10.45 -70.68 0.33
CA LEU A 9 9.73 -70.03 1.46
C LEU A 9 10.32 -68.66 1.81
N PHE A 10 11.66 -68.58 1.87
CA PHE A 10 12.35 -67.31 2.11
C PHE A 10 12.10 -66.32 0.94
N GLY A 11 12.12 -66.80 -0.29
CA GLY A 11 11.81 -66.00 -1.47
C GLY A 11 10.36 -65.52 -1.46
N ALA A 12 9.42 -66.38 -1.10
CA ALA A 12 8.00 -66.03 -0.98
C ALA A 12 7.75 -65.01 0.13
N ALA A 13 8.37 -65.21 1.31
CA ALA A 13 8.30 -64.25 2.43
C ALA A 13 8.94 -62.89 2.09
N ALA A 14 10.07 -62.90 1.41
CA ALA A 14 10.73 -61.66 0.92
C ALA A 14 9.88 -60.97 -0.14
N TRP A 15 9.23 -61.72 -1.04
CA TRP A 15 8.30 -61.16 -2.04
C TRP A 15 7.06 -60.58 -1.40
N THR A 16 6.44 -61.23 -0.43
CA THR A 16 5.27 -60.69 0.31
C THR A 16 5.64 -59.47 1.11
N ALA A 17 6.77 -59.47 1.83
CA ALA A 17 7.27 -58.30 2.53
C ALA A 17 7.53 -57.13 1.57
N TRP A 18 8.15 -57.37 0.43
CA TRP A 18 8.35 -56.37 -0.63
C TRP A 18 7.05 -55.85 -1.21
N SER A 19 6.07 -56.71 -1.41
CA SER A 19 4.74 -56.35 -1.97
C SER A 19 3.91 -55.50 -1.02
N LEU A 20 4.02 -55.76 0.28
CA LEU A 20 3.29 -55.04 1.34
C LEU A 20 4.02 -53.77 1.85
N ALA A 21 5.33 -53.67 1.65
CA ALA A 21 6.12 -52.56 2.14
C ALA A 21 5.56 -51.16 1.76
N PRO A 22 5.05 -50.91 0.54
CA PRO A 22 4.43 -49.60 0.20
C PRO A 22 3.19 -49.27 1.04
N SER A 23 2.47 -50.27 1.59
CA SER A 23 1.28 -50.04 2.40
C SER A 23 1.59 -49.42 3.76
N PHE A 24 2.80 -49.65 4.25
CA PHE A 24 3.28 -49.10 5.53
C PHE A 24 4.02 -47.76 5.39
N CYS A 25 4.19 -47.26 4.14
CA CYS A 25 4.84 -45.98 3.89
C CYS A 25 3.80 -44.86 3.78
N SER A 26 4.11 -43.71 4.35
CA SER A 26 3.39 -42.47 4.07
C SER A 26 3.80 -41.91 2.69
N ASP A 27 2.92 -41.11 2.07
CA ASP A 27 3.18 -40.52 0.77
C ASP A 27 4.27 -39.44 0.85
N PRO A 28 5.40 -39.54 0.10
CA PRO A 28 6.44 -38.54 0.10
C PRO A 28 6.04 -37.18 -0.52
N PHE A 29 5.01 -37.14 -1.37
CA PHE A 29 4.49 -35.90 -1.96
C PHE A 29 3.99 -34.91 -0.92
N THR A 30 3.49 -35.38 0.23
CA THR A 30 3.08 -34.51 1.34
C THR A 30 4.25 -33.67 1.89
N ASP A 31 5.46 -34.22 1.87
CA ASP A 31 6.66 -33.51 2.33
C ASP A 31 7.24 -32.58 1.25
N LEU A 32 7.07 -32.92 -0.04
CA LEU A 32 7.40 -32.03 -1.16
C LEU A 32 6.54 -30.78 -1.18
N LYS A 33 5.24 -30.91 -0.91
CA LYS A 33 4.31 -29.75 -0.84
C LYS A 33 4.65 -28.75 0.29
N LYS A 34 5.40 -29.15 1.31
CA LYS A 34 5.92 -28.25 2.33
C LYS A 34 7.10 -27.41 1.86
N GLN A 35 7.74 -27.79 0.76
CA GLN A 35 8.85 -27.07 0.16
C GLN A 35 8.28 -26.00 -0.80
N THR A 36 8.02 -24.81 -0.24
CA THR A 36 7.43 -23.72 -1.02
C THR A 36 8.38 -23.18 -2.11
N PRO A 37 7.88 -22.76 -3.28
CA PRO A 37 8.68 -22.08 -4.29
C PRO A 37 9.05 -20.66 -3.89
N CYS A 38 9.92 -20.01 -4.66
CA CYS A 38 10.14 -18.57 -4.64
C CYS A 38 8.85 -17.85 -4.95
N ARG A 39 8.70 -16.65 -4.39
CA ARG A 39 7.60 -15.77 -4.77
C ARG A 39 8.06 -14.83 -5.86
N SER A 40 7.31 -14.81 -6.97
CA SER A 40 7.57 -13.99 -8.14
C SER A 40 6.57 -12.85 -8.21
N TYR A 41 7.04 -11.63 -8.48
CA TYR A 41 6.21 -10.45 -8.61
C TYR A 41 6.28 -9.93 -10.04
N TYR A 42 5.14 -9.79 -10.65
CA TYR A 42 4.99 -9.31 -12.03
C TYR A 42 4.31 -7.94 -12.01
N ASP A 43 4.66 -7.07 -12.97
CA ASP A 43 3.94 -5.81 -13.17
C ASP A 43 2.56 -6.04 -13.82
N ARG A 44 1.85 -4.94 -14.06
CA ARG A 44 0.54 -4.97 -14.70
C ARG A 44 0.56 -5.47 -16.14
N GLN A 45 1.73 -5.47 -16.82
CA GLN A 45 1.94 -6.02 -18.15
C GLN A 45 2.39 -7.49 -18.11
N GLY A 46 2.57 -8.08 -16.95
CA GLY A 46 3.04 -9.45 -16.77
C GLY A 46 4.56 -9.61 -16.83
N LYS A 47 5.34 -8.52 -16.82
CA LYS A 47 6.79 -8.56 -16.78
C LYS A 47 7.28 -8.89 -15.36
N LEU A 48 8.17 -9.86 -15.23
CA LEU A 48 8.78 -10.22 -13.96
C LEU A 48 9.64 -9.06 -13.42
N LEU A 49 9.35 -8.61 -12.20
CA LEU A 49 10.03 -7.50 -11.53
C LEU A 49 10.91 -7.92 -10.37
N HIS A 50 10.42 -8.85 -9.57
CA HIS A 50 11.09 -9.25 -8.33
C HIS A 50 10.87 -10.73 -8.04
N ILE A 51 11.89 -11.34 -7.45
CA ILE A 51 11.82 -12.71 -6.94
C ILE A 51 12.29 -12.71 -5.49
N GLU A 52 11.41 -13.16 -4.61
CA GLU A 52 11.71 -13.39 -3.20
C GLU A 52 12.12 -14.84 -3.01
N ARG A 53 13.33 -15.08 -2.46
CA ARG A 53 13.81 -16.42 -2.19
C ARG A 53 12.93 -17.14 -1.16
N THR A 54 12.98 -18.47 -1.20
CA THR A 54 12.35 -19.32 -0.18
C THR A 54 12.89 -19.00 1.23
N TYR A 55 12.18 -19.44 2.29
CA TYR A 55 12.58 -19.19 3.67
C TYR A 55 13.97 -19.81 4.03
N ASP A 56 14.36 -20.88 3.30
CA ASP A 56 15.68 -21.55 3.42
C ASP A 56 16.72 -20.96 2.45
N TYR A 57 16.45 -19.76 1.90
CA TYR A 57 17.32 -18.99 1.01
C TYR A 57 17.66 -19.69 -0.31
N GLN A 58 16.84 -20.62 -0.78
CA GLN A 58 16.99 -21.27 -2.07
C GLN A 58 16.32 -20.48 -3.20
N TRP A 59 16.76 -20.73 -4.43
CA TRP A 59 16.08 -20.37 -5.66
C TRP A 59 15.35 -21.62 -6.17
N ARG A 60 14.04 -21.61 -6.18
CA ARG A 60 13.18 -22.70 -6.62
C ARG A 60 11.88 -22.14 -7.19
N PHE A 61 11.50 -22.62 -8.36
CA PHE A 61 10.26 -22.28 -9.05
C PHE A 61 9.49 -23.56 -9.30
N ASP A 62 8.20 -23.55 -9.10
CA ASP A 62 7.33 -24.64 -9.47
C ASP A 62 6.65 -24.27 -10.79
N ILE A 63 7.08 -24.91 -11.89
CA ILE A 63 6.53 -24.74 -13.23
C ILE A 63 5.94 -26.05 -13.72
N PRO A 64 4.86 -26.03 -14.53
CA PRO A 64 4.30 -27.23 -15.15
C PRO A 64 5.29 -27.82 -16.18
N LEU A 65 5.17 -29.12 -16.44
CA LEU A 65 6.08 -29.84 -17.33
C LEU A 65 6.08 -29.25 -18.75
N GLU A 66 4.93 -28.74 -19.21
CA GLU A 66 4.74 -28.09 -20.51
C GLU A 66 5.57 -26.80 -20.68
N GLN A 67 5.99 -26.19 -19.56
CA GLN A 67 6.89 -25.03 -19.52
C GLN A 67 8.38 -25.42 -19.42
N ILE A 68 8.69 -26.70 -19.56
CA ILE A 68 10.08 -27.21 -19.67
C ILE A 68 10.29 -27.65 -21.12
N SER A 69 11.48 -27.44 -21.68
CA SER A 69 11.76 -27.91 -23.04
C SER A 69 11.72 -29.44 -23.10
N GLN A 70 11.24 -29.99 -24.20
CA GLN A 70 11.25 -31.46 -24.42
C GLN A 70 12.68 -32.00 -24.43
N GLU A 71 13.64 -31.20 -24.92
CA GLU A 71 15.07 -31.51 -24.90
C GLU A 71 15.57 -31.76 -23.46
N ALA A 72 15.16 -30.93 -22.52
CA ALA A 72 15.54 -31.11 -21.10
C ALA A 72 14.91 -32.35 -20.46
N VAL A 73 13.66 -32.63 -20.82
CA VAL A 73 12.95 -33.83 -20.38
C VAL A 73 13.67 -35.08 -20.92
N ASP A 74 13.98 -35.09 -22.21
CA ASP A 74 14.68 -36.24 -22.86
C ASP A 74 16.07 -36.45 -22.25
N VAL A 75 16.81 -35.38 -22.04
CA VAL A 75 18.15 -35.44 -21.42
C VAL A 75 18.11 -36.02 -20.02
N ILE A 76 17.19 -35.55 -19.16
CA ILE A 76 17.11 -36.03 -17.77
C ILE A 76 16.69 -37.51 -17.72
N LEU A 77 15.77 -37.91 -18.56
CA LEU A 77 15.36 -39.31 -18.70
C LEU A 77 16.55 -40.17 -19.16
N ALA A 78 17.26 -39.77 -20.22
CA ALA A 78 18.40 -40.48 -20.72
C ALA A 78 19.56 -40.61 -19.71
N ALA A 79 19.79 -39.54 -18.91
CA ALA A 79 20.89 -39.49 -17.96
C ALA A 79 20.63 -40.22 -16.65
N GLU A 80 19.40 -40.15 -16.14
CA GLU A 80 19.06 -40.58 -14.77
C GLU A 80 18.18 -41.85 -14.77
N ASP A 81 17.24 -41.99 -15.72
CA ASP A 81 16.28 -43.09 -15.72
C ASP A 81 15.67 -43.33 -17.11
N ALA A 82 16.44 -43.94 -18.02
CA ALA A 82 16.05 -44.12 -19.43
C ALA A 82 14.76 -44.97 -19.61
N ARG A 83 14.35 -45.73 -18.61
CA ARG A 83 13.15 -46.57 -18.63
C ARG A 83 12.08 -46.09 -17.64
N PHE A 84 12.11 -44.82 -17.29
CA PHE A 84 11.19 -44.22 -16.30
C PHE A 84 9.74 -44.62 -16.51
N TYR A 85 9.25 -44.63 -17.75
CA TYR A 85 7.87 -44.98 -18.05
C TYR A 85 7.58 -46.50 -18.03
N GLY A 86 8.63 -47.32 -17.95
CA GLY A 86 8.50 -48.80 -18.02
C GLY A 86 8.58 -49.52 -16.67
N HIS A 87 8.63 -48.80 -15.55
CA HIS A 87 8.67 -49.40 -14.21
C HIS A 87 7.77 -48.65 -13.22
N ASN A 88 7.51 -49.26 -12.05
CA ASN A 88 6.66 -48.71 -10.98
C ASN A 88 7.51 -48.31 -9.76
N GLY A 89 8.35 -47.28 -9.89
CA GLY A 89 9.16 -46.70 -8.82
C GLY A 89 10.57 -47.33 -8.67
N VAL A 90 10.74 -48.59 -9.05
CA VAL A 90 12.03 -49.30 -9.02
C VAL A 90 12.25 -50.05 -10.32
N ASP A 91 13.38 -49.83 -10.97
CA ASP A 91 13.79 -50.56 -12.15
C ASP A 91 14.56 -51.84 -11.77
N LEU A 92 13.88 -52.96 -11.72
CA LEU A 92 14.49 -54.22 -11.34
C LEU A 92 15.57 -54.71 -12.32
N GLN A 93 15.43 -54.40 -13.60
CA GLN A 93 16.49 -54.74 -14.58
C GLN A 93 17.73 -53.89 -14.37
N ALA A 94 17.62 -52.57 -14.03
CA ALA A 94 18.71 -51.74 -13.66
C ALA A 94 19.39 -52.21 -12.35
N VAL A 95 18.59 -52.68 -11.37
CA VAL A 95 19.09 -53.25 -10.11
C VAL A 95 19.92 -54.50 -10.42
N ALA A 96 19.39 -55.46 -11.21
CA ALA A 96 20.13 -56.68 -11.60
C ALA A 96 21.44 -56.36 -12.35
N ARG A 97 21.36 -55.45 -13.34
CA ARG A 97 22.54 -54.98 -14.09
C ARG A 97 23.61 -54.34 -13.17
N ALA A 98 23.18 -53.42 -12.28
CA ALA A 98 24.10 -52.75 -11.37
C ALA A 98 24.71 -53.73 -10.35
N ALA A 99 23.93 -54.69 -9.84
CA ALA A 99 24.46 -55.74 -8.95
C ALA A 99 25.55 -56.59 -9.65
N TRP A 100 25.29 -57.00 -10.87
CA TRP A 100 26.28 -57.76 -11.70
C TRP A 100 27.54 -56.96 -11.95
N GLN A 101 27.42 -55.69 -12.42
CA GLN A 101 28.57 -54.82 -12.70
C GLN A 101 29.40 -54.52 -11.44
N ASN A 102 28.77 -54.29 -10.30
CA ASN A 102 29.48 -54.02 -9.06
C ASN A 102 30.19 -55.27 -8.51
N LEU A 103 29.55 -56.45 -8.65
CA LEU A 103 30.16 -57.75 -8.26
C LEU A 103 31.37 -58.05 -9.12
N THR A 104 31.23 -57.94 -10.45
CA THR A 104 32.34 -58.28 -11.37
C THR A 104 33.52 -57.29 -11.32
N SER A 105 33.27 -56.04 -10.94
CA SER A 105 34.33 -55.00 -10.84
C SER A 105 34.92 -54.85 -9.42
N GLY A 106 34.43 -55.59 -8.44
CA GLY A 106 34.93 -55.51 -7.04
C GLY A 106 34.72 -54.14 -6.36
N ARG A 107 34.03 -53.22 -7.02
CA ARG A 107 33.79 -51.85 -6.54
C ARG A 107 32.44 -51.35 -7.03
N ILE A 108 31.86 -50.36 -6.34
CA ILE A 108 30.59 -49.75 -6.77
C ILE A 108 30.84 -48.82 -7.95
N ILE A 109 30.49 -49.27 -9.16
CA ILE A 109 30.64 -48.51 -10.42
C ILE A 109 29.29 -48.13 -11.03
N SER A 110 28.21 -48.79 -10.65
CA SER A 110 26.87 -48.56 -11.19
C SER A 110 25.82 -48.42 -10.08
N GLY A 111 24.89 -47.53 -10.27
CA GLY A 111 23.71 -47.31 -9.41
C GLY A 111 22.44 -47.69 -10.16
N ALA A 112 21.39 -48.03 -9.40
CA ALA A 112 20.06 -48.36 -9.91
C ALA A 112 18.99 -47.50 -9.27
N SER A 113 19.30 -46.23 -8.95
CA SER A 113 18.33 -45.29 -8.37
C SER A 113 17.52 -44.67 -9.51
N THR A 114 16.19 -44.83 -9.45
CA THR A 114 15.24 -44.22 -10.39
C THR A 114 14.98 -42.76 -10.03
N ILE A 115 14.35 -42.00 -10.94
CA ILE A 115 13.85 -40.64 -10.70
C ILE A 115 12.95 -40.62 -9.47
N SER A 116 12.03 -41.58 -9.33
CA SER A 116 11.13 -41.69 -8.19
C SER A 116 11.86 -41.89 -6.87
N MET A 117 12.91 -42.73 -6.83
CA MET A 117 13.75 -42.93 -5.64
C MET A 117 14.58 -41.67 -5.29
N GLN A 118 15.03 -40.93 -6.31
CA GLN A 118 15.75 -39.68 -6.10
C GLN A 118 14.81 -38.61 -5.54
N LEU A 119 13.59 -38.51 -6.06
CA LEU A 119 12.56 -37.59 -5.56
C LEU A 119 12.21 -37.88 -4.09
N VAL A 120 12.10 -39.16 -3.71
CA VAL A 120 11.95 -39.57 -2.30
C VAL A 120 13.13 -39.08 -1.44
N SER A 121 14.37 -39.17 -1.98
CA SER A 121 15.55 -38.67 -1.27
C SER A 121 15.55 -37.16 -1.08
N ILE A 122 14.98 -36.40 -2.03
CA ILE A 122 14.80 -34.95 -1.94
C ILE A 122 13.72 -34.63 -0.91
N ALA A 123 12.60 -35.37 -0.92
CA ALA A 123 11.50 -35.17 0.05
C ALA A 123 11.93 -35.48 1.48
N ARG A 124 12.73 -36.54 1.66
CA ARG A 124 13.12 -37.10 2.96
C ARG A 124 14.62 -37.44 2.99
N PRO A 125 15.50 -36.45 3.19
CA PRO A 125 16.93 -36.68 3.24
C PRO A 125 17.30 -37.62 4.40
N ARG A 126 18.04 -38.71 4.11
CA ARG A 126 18.50 -39.71 5.07
C ARG A 126 19.97 -40.05 4.86
N LYS A 127 20.65 -40.50 5.90
CA LYS A 127 22.02 -41.04 5.75
C LYS A 127 22.02 -42.28 4.85
N ARG A 128 23.02 -42.40 3.98
CA ARG A 128 23.15 -43.52 3.04
C ARG A 128 23.39 -44.85 3.77
N SER A 129 22.51 -45.80 3.58
CA SER A 129 22.61 -47.17 4.10
C SER A 129 21.76 -48.11 3.22
N PHE A 130 21.99 -49.43 3.31
CA PHE A 130 21.12 -50.41 2.65
C PHE A 130 19.67 -50.32 3.12
N LYS A 131 19.46 -50.15 4.44
CA LYS A 131 18.14 -49.94 5.02
C LYS A 131 17.46 -48.70 4.41
N THR A 132 18.20 -47.60 4.28
CA THR A 132 17.67 -46.35 3.64
C THR A 132 17.28 -46.59 2.19
N LYS A 133 18.09 -47.35 1.43
CA LYS A 133 17.78 -47.69 0.05
C LYS A 133 16.51 -48.53 -0.09
N PHE A 134 16.30 -49.48 0.79
CA PHE A 134 15.08 -50.30 0.82
C PHE A 134 13.86 -49.42 1.12
N ILE A 135 13.95 -48.56 2.14
CA ILE A 135 12.85 -47.63 2.47
C ILE A 135 12.55 -46.69 1.28
N GLN A 136 13.56 -46.12 0.66
CA GLN A 136 13.39 -45.25 -0.54
C GLN A 136 12.69 -45.99 -1.68
N ALA A 137 13.03 -47.25 -1.89
CA ALA A 137 12.42 -48.07 -2.93
C ALA A 137 10.93 -48.36 -2.60
N ALA A 138 10.60 -48.66 -1.34
CA ALA A 138 9.21 -48.86 -0.91
C ALA A 138 8.38 -47.56 -1.00
N GLU A 139 8.94 -46.43 -0.56
CA GLU A 139 8.31 -45.11 -0.66
C GLU A 139 8.15 -44.68 -2.14
N ALA A 140 9.11 -44.93 -3.02
CA ALA A 140 9.01 -44.68 -4.45
C ALA A 140 7.87 -45.48 -5.11
N ARG A 141 7.74 -46.76 -4.76
CA ARG A 141 6.61 -47.55 -5.20
C ARG A 141 5.25 -47.08 -4.66
N LYS A 142 5.21 -46.61 -3.41
CA LYS A 142 4.01 -45.96 -2.84
C LYS A 142 3.63 -44.72 -3.64
N MET A 143 4.60 -43.86 -3.92
CA MET A 143 4.43 -42.64 -4.66
C MET A 143 3.88 -42.91 -6.07
N GLU A 144 4.43 -43.87 -6.79
CA GLU A 144 3.96 -44.24 -8.14
C GLU A 144 2.59 -44.95 -8.18
N LYS A 145 2.09 -45.44 -7.05
CA LYS A 145 0.74 -45.91 -6.92
C LYS A 145 -0.29 -44.78 -6.76
N LEU A 146 0.13 -43.64 -6.24
CA LEU A 146 -0.72 -42.51 -5.91
C LEU A 146 -0.68 -41.39 -6.92
N HIS A 147 0.45 -41.23 -7.61
CA HIS A 147 0.75 -40.14 -8.50
C HIS A 147 1.19 -40.63 -9.88
N SER A 148 0.83 -39.86 -10.90
CA SER A 148 1.19 -40.14 -12.28
C SER A 148 2.69 -39.91 -12.54
N LYS A 149 3.22 -40.55 -13.59
CA LYS A 149 4.59 -40.31 -14.07
C LYS A 149 4.85 -38.84 -14.41
N HIS A 150 3.84 -38.17 -14.96
CA HIS A 150 3.88 -36.75 -15.27
C HIS A 150 4.08 -35.90 -14.01
N GLU A 151 3.28 -36.13 -12.95
CA GLU A 151 3.42 -35.42 -11.68
C GLU A 151 4.79 -35.66 -11.03
N ILE A 152 5.25 -36.93 -11.01
CA ILE A 152 6.55 -37.30 -10.43
C ILE A 152 7.70 -36.61 -11.16
N LEU A 153 7.68 -36.60 -12.49
CA LEU A 153 8.71 -35.96 -13.31
C LEU A 153 8.69 -34.43 -13.14
N THR A 154 7.52 -33.83 -13.11
CA THR A 154 7.33 -32.40 -12.83
C THR A 154 7.96 -32.01 -11.50
N GLU A 155 7.60 -32.74 -10.43
CA GLU A 155 8.11 -32.49 -9.08
C GLU A 155 9.64 -32.72 -8.99
N TYR A 156 10.16 -33.70 -9.69
CA TYR A 156 11.58 -33.99 -9.76
C TYR A 156 12.33 -32.81 -10.40
N LEU A 157 11.92 -32.38 -11.60
CA LEU A 157 12.58 -31.29 -12.34
C LEU A 157 12.50 -29.94 -11.60
N ASN A 158 11.46 -29.72 -10.81
CA ASN A 158 11.32 -28.52 -9.99
C ASN A 158 12.15 -28.51 -8.71
N ARG A 159 12.71 -29.68 -8.28
CA ARG A 159 13.38 -29.79 -6.97
C ARG A 159 14.81 -30.31 -7.00
N ILE A 160 15.27 -30.91 -8.09
CA ILE A 160 16.65 -31.41 -8.17
C ILE A 160 17.65 -30.27 -7.96
N PRO A 161 18.78 -30.53 -7.26
CA PRO A 161 19.79 -29.51 -7.03
C PRO A 161 20.70 -29.33 -8.26
N PHE A 162 20.94 -28.07 -8.62
CA PHE A 162 21.85 -27.69 -9.69
C PHE A 162 23.11 -26.96 -9.19
N GLY A 163 23.38 -27.03 -7.89
CA GLY A 163 24.55 -26.46 -7.24
C GLY A 163 24.28 -25.18 -6.45
N GLY A 164 24.99 -25.06 -5.33
CA GLY A 164 24.79 -23.95 -4.40
C GLY A 164 23.37 -23.92 -3.83
N LYS A 165 22.70 -22.82 -4.01
CA LYS A 165 21.31 -22.62 -3.58
C LYS A 165 20.29 -22.70 -4.73
N ILE A 166 20.67 -23.32 -5.86
CA ILE A 166 19.84 -23.41 -7.06
C ILE A 166 19.16 -24.77 -7.09
N HIS A 167 17.87 -24.79 -7.03
CA HIS A 167 17.01 -25.97 -7.06
C HIS A 167 15.95 -25.82 -8.15
N GLY A 168 15.73 -26.90 -8.90
CA GLY A 168 14.82 -26.93 -10.04
C GLY A 168 15.39 -26.33 -11.33
N ILE A 169 14.88 -26.86 -12.44
CA ILE A 169 15.41 -26.57 -13.78
C ILE A 169 15.18 -25.13 -14.21
N GLN A 170 14.07 -24.50 -13.83
CA GLN A 170 13.77 -23.10 -14.13
C GLN A 170 14.79 -22.16 -13.46
N ALA A 171 15.08 -22.38 -12.17
CA ALA A 171 16.08 -21.60 -11.47
C ALA A 171 17.47 -21.78 -12.09
N ALA A 172 17.82 -23.00 -12.53
CA ALA A 172 19.08 -23.30 -13.17
C ALA A 172 19.19 -22.65 -14.54
N ALA A 173 18.15 -22.70 -15.38
CA ALA A 173 18.10 -22.06 -16.68
C ALA A 173 18.31 -20.54 -16.57
N ILE A 174 17.59 -19.87 -15.66
CA ILE A 174 17.75 -18.44 -15.40
C ILE A 174 19.16 -18.12 -14.85
N TYR A 175 19.66 -18.95 -13.93
CA TYR A 175 20.94 -18.69 -13.29
C TYR A 175 22.13 -18.84 -14.25
N TYR A 176 22.17 -19.94 -15.03
CA TYR A 176 23.30 -20.28 -15.87
C TYR A 176 23.23 -19.67 -17.26
N PHE A 177 22.03 -19.49 -17.81
CA PHE A 177 21.86 -19.01 -19.20
C PHE A 177 21.08 -17.68 -19.30
N GLY A 178 20.32 -17.28 -18.28
CA GLY A 178 19.44 -16.12 -18.37
C GLY A 178 18.18 -16.40 -19.20
N LEU A 179 17.78 -17.65 -19.33
CA LEU A 179 16.67 -18.14 -20.16
C LEU A 179 15.63 -18.85 -19.30
N ASP A 180 14.39 -18.93 -19.81
CA ASP A 180 13.38 -19.81 -19.25
C ASP A 180 13.68 -21.28 -19.61
N ALA A 181 13.26 -22.22 -18.75
CA ALA A 181 13.47 -23.65 -18.98
C ALA A 181 12.84 -24.16 -20.29
N LYS A 182 11.81 -23.49 -20.80
CA LYS A 182 11.18 -23.78 -22.10
C LYS A 182 12.07 -23.49 -23.29
N ALA A 183 13.02 -22.54 -23.16
CA ALA A 183 13.89 -22.08 -24.22
C ALA A 183 15.25 -22.83 -24.29
N LEU A 184 15.45 -23.81 -23.41
CA LEU A 184 16.68 -24.60 -23.39
C LEU A 184 16.78 -25.47 -24.65
N ASN A 185 17.93 -25.39 -25.36
CA ASN A 185 18.28 -26.31 -26.44
C ASN A 185 18.97 -27.59 -25.89
N ARG A 186 19.34 -28.53 -26.74
CA ARG A 186 19.96 -29.81 -26.32
C ARG A 186 21.31 -29.63 -25.67
N ALA A 187 22.16 -28.72 -26.19
CA ALA A 187 23.46 -28.43 -25.62
C ALA A 187 23.32 -27.85 -24.18
N GLU A 188 22.43 -26.92 -23.98
CA GLU A 188 22.16 -26.32 -22.66
C GLU A 188 21.51 -27.32 -21.71
N ALA A 189 20.48 -28.04 -22.16
CA ALA A 189 19.83 -29.07 -21.40
C ALA A 189 20.80 -30.17 -20.94
N SER A 190 21.68 -30.66 -21.85
CA SER A 190 22.68 -31.70 -21.54
C SER A 190 23.73 -31.24 -20.54
N LEU A 191 24.11 -29.96 -20.57
CA LEU A 191 24.98 -29.37 -19.55
C LEU A 191 24.25 -29.36 -18.18
N LEU A 192 23.04 -28.77 -18.11
CA LEU A 192 22.28 -28.66 -16.84
C LEU A 192 21.96 -30.03 -16.25
N CYS A 193 21.34 -30.93 -17.02
CA CYS A 193 20.90 -32.23 -16.52
C CYS A 193 22.08 -33.15 -16.17
N GLY A 194 23.33 -32.77 -16.51
CA GLY A 194 24.52 -33.40 -16.00
C GLY A 194 24.95 -33.02 -14.60
N LEU A 195 24.47 -31.87 -14.07
CA LEU A 195 24.89 -31.33 -12.77
C LEU A 195 24.38 -32.12 -11.57
N PRO A 196 23.12 -32.64 -11.53
CA PRO A 196 22.53 -33.26 -10.35
C PRO A 196 23.34 -34.40 -9.76
N GLN A 197 24.14 -35.10 -10.52
CA GLN A 197 25.01 -36.18 -10.04
C GLN A 197 26.03 -35.70 -8.98
N ARG A 198 26.64 -34.53 -9.19
CA ARG A 198 27.57 -33.84 -8.27
C ARG A 198 27.38 -32.33 -8.38
N PRO A 199 26.30 -31.76 -7.82
CA PRO A 199 25.85 -30.43 -8.17
C PRO A 199 26.88 -29.32 -7.94
N ASN A 200 27.69 -29.43 -6.89
CA ASN A 200 28.71 -28.42 -6.59
C ASN A 200 30.03 -28.64 -7.39
N ALA A 201 30.35 -29.88 -7.75
CA ALA A 201 31.59 -30.20 -8.47
C ALA A 201 31.51 -29.93 -9.99
N TYR A 202 30.28 -29.89 -10.54
CA TYR A 202 30.04 -29.67 -11.97
C TYR A 202 29.50 -28.27 -12.29
N ARG A 203 29.52 -27.35 -11.35
CA ARG A 203 29.04 -25.98 -11.58
C ARG A 203 29.80 -25.27 -12.70
N PRO A 204 29.13 -24.83 -13.78
CA PRO A 204 29.79 -24.13 -14.90
C PRO A 204 30.49 -22.83 -14.52
N ASP A 205 29.93 -22.11 -13.52
CA ASP A 205 30.47 -20.84 -13.02
C ASP A 205 31.73 -21.01 -12.13
N ARG A 206 32.07 -22.24 -11.74
CA ARG A 206 33.23 -22.56 -10.88
C ARG A 206 34.16 -23.57 -11.51
N HIS A 207 33.62 -24.55 -12.22
CA HIS A 207 34.33 -25.70 -12.78
C HIS A 207 33.88 -25.95 -14.22
N PRO A 208 34.11 -25.02 -15.18
CA PRO A 208 33.57 -25.09 -16.54
C PRO A 208 34.05 -26.32 -17.31
N GLU A 209 35.33 -26.70 -17.16
CA GLU A 209 35.85 -27.90 -17.81
C GLU A 209 35.19 -29.20 -17.33
N GLN A 210 34.93 -29.30 -16.02
CA GLN A 210 34.29 -30.50 -15.46
C GLN A 210 32.81 -30.55 -15.91
N ALA A 211 32.15 -29.42 -16.00
CA ALA A 211 30.79 -29.31 -16.52
C ALA A 211 30.73 -29.77 -17.99
N ARG A 212 31.65 -29.31 -18.83
CA ARG A 212 31.75 -29.71 -20.27
C ARG A 212 32.08 -31.21 -20.44
N LYS A 213 33.04 -31.75 -19.64
CA LYS A 213 33.34 -33.20 -19.64
C LYS A 213 32.08 -34.01 -19.26
N ARG A 214 31.32 -33.56 -18.25
CA ARG A 214 30.08 -34.22 -17.84
C ARG A 214 29.00 -34.11 -18.91
N GLN A 215 28.83 -32.96 -19.58
CA GLN A 215 27.92 -32.76 -20.69
C GLN A 215 28.19 -33.78 -21.82
N LYS A 216 29.46 -33.93 -22.24
CA LYS A 216 29.83 -34.90 -23.25
C LYS A 216 29.42 -36.34 -22.90
N LEU A 217 29.56 -36.73 -21.61
CA LEU A 217 29.12 -38.03 -21.13
C LEU A 217 27.59 -38.17 -21.17
N VAL A 218 26.81 -37.10 -20.84
CA VAL A 218 25.35 -37.11 -20.89
C VAL A 218 24.86 -37.27 -22.32
N LEU A 219 25.45 -36.55 -23.30
CA LEU A 219 25.11 -36.70 -24.72
C LEU A 219 25.38 -38.12 -25.24
N LYS A 220 26.53 -38.73 -24.85
CA LYS A 220 26.82 -40.16 -25.18
C LYS A 220 25.82 -41.13 -24.51
N LEU A 221 25.32 -40.81 -23.31
CA LEU A 221 24.26 -41.62 -22.69
C LEU A 221 22.94 -41.50 -23.47
N MET A 222 22.62 -40.32 -23.99
CA MET A 222 21.44 -40.12 -24.85
C MET A 222 21.51 -40.98 -26.11
N GLU A 223 22.66 -41.00 -26.80
CA GLU A 223 22.86 -41.90 -27.95
C GLU A 223 22.70 -43.37 -27.55
N ARG A 224 23.42 -43.81 -26.52
CA ARG A 224 23.37 -45.19 -26.03
C ARG A 224 21.98 -45.65 -25.67
N ASN A 225 21.17 -44.77 -25.12
CA ASN A 225 19.81 -45.05 -24.66
C ASN A 225 18.72 -44.78 -25.71
N GLY A 226 19.12 -44.43 -26.96
CA GLY A 226 18.23 -44.25 -28.10
C GLY A 226 17.45 -42.92 -28.15
N PHE A 227 17.86 -41.93 -27.35
CA PHE A 227 17.28 -40.57 -27.38
C PHE A 227 17.92 -39.68 -28.48
N LEU A 228 19.10 -40.07 -28.98
CA LEU A 228 19.78 -39.44 -30.10
C LEU A 228 20.19 -40.51 -31.12
N LYS A 229 20.28 -40.11 -32.40
CA LYS A 229 20.87 -40.95 -33.45
C LYS A 229 22.41 -41.03 -33.28
N PRO A 230 23.03 -42.11 -33.71
CA PRO A 230 24.51 -42.22 -33.69
C PRO A 230 25.18 -41.04 -34.36
N GLY A 231 26.24 -40.49 -33.71
CA GLY A 231 27.03 -39.32 -34.19
C GLY A 231 26.48 -37.97 -33.75
N MET A 232 25.21 -37.85 -33.37
CA MET A 232 24.60 -36.58 -32.97
C MET A 232 25.17 -36.05 -31.65
N ALA A 233 25.67 -36.89 -30.75
CA ALA A 233 26.25 -36.43 -29.48
C ALA A 233 27.47 -35.54 -29.68
N GLU A 234 28.33 -35.86 -30.64
CA GLU A 234 29.51 -35.04 -30.95
C GLU A 234 29.10 -33.79 -31.72
N GLU A 235 28.15 -33.90 -32.65
CA GLU A 235 27.61 -32.76 -33.40
C GLU A 235 26.99 -31.70 -32.48
N ILE A 236 26.14 -32.12 -31.53
CA ILE A 236 25.53 -31.21 -30.54
C ILE A 236 26.61 -30.57 -29.65
N TYR A 237 27.58 -31.38 -29.21
CA TYR A 237 28.66 -30.90 -28.34
C TYR A 237 29.53 -29.82 -28.97
N GLU A 238 29.86 -29.97 -30.26
CA GLU A 238 30.79 -29.08 -30.99
C GLU A 238 30.05 -27.88 -31.63
N ASN A 239 28.85 -28.09 -32.17
CA ASN A 239 28.22 -27.13 -33.08
C ASN A 239 26.97 -26.44 -32.49
N GLU A 240 26.27 -27.04 -31.53
CA GLU A 240 25.06 -26.41 -30.99
C GLU A 240 25.42 -25.30 -30.00
N PRO A 241 24.81 -24.09 -30.10
CA PRO A 241 25.18 -22.95 -29.28
C PRO A 241 24.90 -23.19 -27.80
N LEU A 242 25.89 -22.89 -26.97
CA LEU A 242 25.84 -22.93 -25.50
C LEU A 242 25.89 -21.49 -24.96
N ARG A 243 24.72 -20.93 -24.67
CA ARG A 243 24.55 -19.50 -24.30
C ARG A 243 24.81 -19.26 -22.81
N LEU A 244 25.97 -19.72 -22.30
CA LEU A 244 26.34 -19.43 -20.91
C LEU A 244 26.46 -17.92 -20.71
N ARG A 245 25.81 -17.41 -19.66
CA ARG A 245 25.94 -16.00 -19.32
C ARG A 245 27.34 -15.68 -18.78
N ASP A 246 27.70 -14.41 -18.81
CA ASP A 246 28.91 -13.92 -18.15
C ASP A 246 28.72 -13.88 -16.63
N PHE A 247 29.42 -14.74 -15.91
CA PHE A 247 29.31 -14.86 -14.44
C PHE A 247 29.99 -13.72 -13.65
N ARG A 248 30.72 -12.83 -14.31
CA ARG A 248 31.25 -11.59 -13.69
C ARG A 248 30.14 -10.63 -13.30
N TYR A 249 29.02 -10.67 -14.00
CA TYR A 249 27.84 -9.86 -13.68
C TYR A 249 26.88 -10.61 -12.75
N PRO A 250 26.12 -9.92 -11.89
CA PRO A 250 25.08 -10.52 -11.08
C PRO A 250 24.09 -11.33 -11.91
N SER A 251 23.64 -12.48 -11.40
CA SER A 251 22.59 -13.24 -12.09
C SER A 251 21.30 -12.43 -12.18
N ALA A 252 20.50 -12.67 -13.22
CA ALA A 252 19.16 -12.11 -13.36
C ALA A 252 18.32 -12.31 -12.09
N LEU A 253 18.47 -13.45 -11.40
CA LEU A 253 17.81 -13.72 -10.12
C LEU A 253 18.14 -12.69 -9.03
N ARG A 254 19.31 -12.05 -9.06
CA ARG A 254 19.69 -10.99 -8.11
C ARG A 254 19.29 -9.60 -8.57
N SER A 255 19.19 -9.38 -9.89
CA SER A 255 18.87 -8.06 -10.45
C SER A 255 17.38 -7.72 -10.46
N TYR A 256 16.50 -8.69 -10.20
CA TYR A 256 15.05 -8.47 -10.22
C TYR A 256 14.51 -7.66 -9.03
N ALA A 257 15.32 -7.26 -8.04
CA ALA A 257 14.85 -6.44 -6.92
C ALA A 257 15.39 -5.02 -7.05
N ARG A 258 14.59 -4.09 -7.55
CA ARG A 258 14.91 -2.65 -7.46
C ARG A 258 14.52 -2.15 -6.06
N PRO A 259 15.41 -1.46 -5.32
CA PRO A 259 15.10 -0.96 -3.98
C PRO A 259 13.84 -0.13 -3.90
N SER A 260 13.57 0.71 -4.90
CA SER A 260 12.39 1.58 -4.98
C SER A 260 11.05 0.84 -4.96
N HIS A 261 11.00 -0.42 -5.40
CA HIS A 261 9.78 -1.20 -5.45
C HIS A 261 9.56 -2.12 -4.23
N ARG A 262 10.52 -2.22 -3.31
CA ARG A 262 10.44 -3.18 -2.18
C ARG A 262 9.28 -2.90 -1.25
N HIS A 263 8.98 -1.62 -0.97
CA HIS A 263 7.82 -1.26 -0.16
C HIS A 263 6.51 -1.67 -0.83
N TYR A 264 6.42 -1.50 -2.15
CA TYR A 264 5.28 -1.95 -2.93
C TYR A 264 5.08 -3.48 -2.81
N PHE A 265 6.14 -4.26 -3.04
CA PHE A 265 6.07 -5.72 -2.94
C PHE A 265 5.73 -6.21 -1.54
N THR A 266 6.16 -5.50 -0.50
CA THR A 266 5.77 -5.81 0.89
C THR A 266 4.25 -5.68 1.09
N MET A 267 3.63 -4.67 0.49
CA MET A 267 2.18 -4.47 0.55
C MET A 267 1.45 -5.53 -0.29
N ALA A 268 1.88 -5.74 -1.53
CA ALA A 268 1.33 -6.76 -2.42
C ALA A 268 1.41 -8.17 -1.81
N ARG A 269 2.51 -8.49 -1.12
CA ARG A 269 2.68 -9.76 -0.40
C ARG A 269 1.63 -9.97 0.71
N ARG A 270 1.38 -8.92 1.50
CA ARG A 270 0.38 -8.98 2.58
C ARG A 270 -1.01 -9.28 2.03
N GLU A 271 -1.35 -8.69 0.91
CA GLU A 271 -2.63 -8.89 0.24
C GLU A 271 -2.71 -10.25 -0.46
N ALA A 272 -1.69 -10.64 -1.19
CA ALA A 272 -1.61 -11.90 -1.94
C ALA A 272 -1.54 -13.15 -1.03
N ARG A 273 -1.29 -13.00 0.26
CA ARG A 273 -1.20 -14.08 1.27
C ARG A 273 -0.34 -15.27 0.80
N ASN A 274 -0.98 -16.33 0.28
CA ASN A 274 -0.34 -17.61 -0.08
C ASN A 274 0.03 -17.73 -1.57
N ALA A 275 -0.24 -16.73 -2.40
CA ALA A 275 0.12 -16.77 -3.82
C ALA A 275 1.65 -16.70 -3.99
N PHE A 276 2.19 -17.52 -4.86
CA PHE A 276 3.61 -17.52 -5.22
C PHE A 276 3.89 -16.69 -6.48
N ASP A 277 2.92 -16.61 -7.39
CA ASP A 277 2.92 -15.70 -8.52
C ASP A 277 2.00 -14.53 -8.21
N VAL A 278 2.60 -13.38 -7.93
CA VAL A 278 1.90 -12.17 -7.51
C VAL A 278 1.83 -11.20 -8.68
N LYS A 279 0.65 -11.08 -9.26
CA LYS A 279 0.37 -10.12 -10.32
C LYS A 279 0.08 -8.76 -9.68
N CYS A 280 1.05 -7.85 -9.72
CA CYS A 280 0.97 -6.53 -9.12
C CYS A 280 0.34 -5.52 -10.07
N ALA A 281 -0.40 -4.57 -9.52
CA ALA A 281 -0.95 -3.45 -10.27
C ALA A 281 0.08 -2.35 -10.60
N ILE A 282 1.33 -2.49 -10.12
CA ILE A 282 2.39 -1.50 -10.30
C ILE A 282 2.63 -1.16 -11.77
N ASP A 283 2.70 0.14 -12.04
CA ASP A 283 3.27 0.72 -13.26
C ASP A 283 4.69 1.18 -12.96
N VAL A 284 5.66 0.48 -13.54
CA VAL A 284 7.08 0.75 -13.28
C VAL A 284 7.50 2.10 -13.81
N GLU A 285 7.00 2.49 -15.00
CA GLU A 285 7.34 3.76 -15.63
C GLU A 285 6.81 4.94 -14.80
N PHE A 286 5.57 4.88 -14.35
CA PHE A 286 5.04 5.91 -13.44
C PHE A 286 5.81 5.96 -12.13
N THR A 287 6.16 4.81 -11.57
CA THR A 287 6.92 4.76 -10.31
C THR A 287 8.32 5.38 -10.45
N GLU A 288 9.01 5.13 -11.56
CA GLU A 288 10.32 5.74 -11.85
C GLU A 288 10.23 7.25 -12.07
N ARG A 289 9.22 7.71 -12.79
CA ARG A 289 8.96 9.15 -13.00
C ARG A 289 8.64 9.86 -11.68
N ILE A 290 7.80 9.27 -10.84
CA ILE A 290 7.45 9.79 -9.51
C ILE A 290 8.69 9.87 -8.63
N GLN A 291 9.48 8.80 -8.54
CA GLN A 291 10.69 8.78 -7.73
C GLN A 291 11.71 9.83 -8.21
N HIS A 292 11.85 10.00 -9.52
CA HIS A 292 12.74 11.03 -10.08
C HIS A 292 12.29 12.44 -9.69
N ALA A 293 11.02 12.77 -9.86
CA ALA A 293 10.45 14.07 -9.48
C ALA A 293 10.64 14.34 -7.97
N LEU A 294 10.28 13.37 -7.11
CA LEU A 294 10.47 13.50 -5.66
C LEU A 294 11.93 13.75 -5.30
N SER A 295 12.87 13.03 -5.92
CA SER A 295 14.30 13.19 -5.65
C SER A 295 14.82 14.59 -6.03
N GLN A 296 14.35 15.13 -7.17
CA GLN A 296 14.71 16.48 -7.58
C GLN A 296 14.20 17.54 -6.59
N HIS A 297 12.96 17.40 -6.12
CA HIS A 297 12.39 18.35 -5.15
C HIS A 297 13.07 18.26 -3.79
N VAL A 298 13.39 17.05 -3.28
CA VAL A 298 14.11 16.91 -2.00
C VAL A 298 15.48 17.63 -2.03
N GLN A 299 16.21 17.53 -3.16
CA GLN A 299 17.53 18.21 -3.30
C GLN A 299 17.44 19.73 -3.20
N GLN A 300 16.28 20.33 -3.48
CA GLN A 300 16.05 21.77 -3.40
C GLN A 300 15.57 22.23 -2.02
N LEU A 301 15.18 21.31 -1.14
CA LEU A 301 14.58 21.60 0.16
C LEU A 301 15.60 21.45 1.30
N GLN A 302 16.02 22.57 1.89
CA GLN A 302 16.99 22.56 2.97
C GLN A 302 16.45 21.86 4.22
N GLY A 303 17.22 20.88 4.75
CA GLY A 303 16.88 20.14 5.96
C GLY A 303 15.79 19.08 5.76
N VAL A 304 15.43 18.76 4.51
CA VAL A 304 14.49 17.69 4.13
C VAL A 304 15.26 16.56 3.48
N HIS A 305 15.06 15.32 3.94
CA HIS A 305 15.89 14.19 3.51
C HIS A 305 15.09 13.06 2.84
N ASP A 306 13.76 13.08 2.89
CA ASP A 306 12.98 12.04 2.26
C ASP A 306 11.64 12.55 1.73
N ALA A 307 11.07 11.76 0.82
CA ALA A 307 9.74 11.96 0.27
C ALA A 307 9.08 10.62 -0.03
N ALA A 308 7.76 10.63 -0.06
CA ALA A 308 6.95 9.47 -0.40
C ALA A 308 5.78 9.88 -1.30
N ALA A 309 5.31 8.95 -2.13
CA ALA A 309 4.11 9.15 -2.94
C ALA A 309 3.31 7.86 -3.09
N VAL A 310 2.00 8.03 -3.25
CA VAL A 310 1.05 6.97 -3.58
C VAL A 310 0.17 7.45 -4.72
N LEU A 311 0.11 6.68 -5.80
CA LEU A 311 -0.74 6.92 -6.97
C LEU A 311 -1.78 5.80 -7.08
N ILE A 312 -3.05 6.17 -7.11
CA ILE A 312 -4.20 5.26 -7.22
C ILE A 312 -4.93 5.54 -8.53
N ASP A 313 -5.19 4.51 -9.31
CA ASP A 313 -6.11 4.55 -10.45
C ASP A 313 -7.55 4.61 -9.92
N ASN A 314 -8.25 5.71 -10.21
CA ASN A 314 -9.58 5.96 -9.65
C ASN A 314 -10.63 4.95 -10.12
N ARG A 315 -10.51 4.44 -11.35
CA ARG A 315 -11.46 3.52 -11.94
C ARG A 315 -11.33 2.10 -11.38
N THR A 316 -10.07 1.62 -11.26
CA THR A 316 -9.79 0.24 -10.85
C THR A 316 -9.51 0.10 -9.35
N ARG A 317 -9.28 1.21 -8.66
CA ARG A 317 -8.82 1.28 -7.25
C ARG A 317 -7.46 0.63 -7.03
N GLN A 318 -6.70 0.42 -8.08
CA GLN A 318 -5.38 -0.14 -8.01
C GLN A 318 -4.34 0.91 -7.58
N VAL A 319 -3.48 0.54 -6.63
CA VAL A 319 -2.27 1.32 -6.32
C VAL A 319 -1.27 1.07 -7.43
N VAL A 320 -1.21 1.97 -8.41
CA VAL A 320 -0.33 1.83 -9.57
C VAL A 320 1.11 2.30 -9.30
N SER A 321 1.32 3.05 -8.23
CA SER A 321 2.66 3.39 -7.74
C SER A 321 2.66 3.64 -6.23
N LEU A 322 3.71 3.17 -5.57
CA LEU A 322 4.02 3.50 -4.18
C LEU A 322 5.53 3.68 -4.04
N VAL A 323 5.95 4.90 -3.73
CA VAL A 323 7.30 5.25 -3.32
C VAL A 323 7.27 5.49 -1.81
N GLY A 324 7.79 4.55 -1.03
CA GLY A 324 7.76 4.62 0.44
C GLY A 324 9.00 5.27 1.05
N THR A 325 10.04 5.48 0.27
CA THR A 325 11.29 6.19 0.59
C THR A 325 12.08 6.43 -0.69
N LEU A 326 12.93 7.41 -0.71
CA LEU A 326 13.84 7.67 -1.84
C LEU A 326 15.06 6.75 -1.82
N ASP A 327 15.57 6.41 -0.64
CA ASP A 327 16.68 5.46 -0.50
C ASP A 327 16.32 4.32 0.47
N TYR A 328 16.00 3.16 -0.11
CA TYR A 328 15.74 1.93 0.65
C TYR A 328 16.99 1.37 1.33
N ASN A 329 18.18 1.66 0.79
CA ASN A 329 19.45 1.10 1.26
C ASN A 329 20.12 1.98 2.32
N ASP A 330 19.53 3.13 2.69
CA ASP A 330 20.00 3.91 3.84
C ASP A 330 20.08 3.00 5.09
N PRO A 331 21.28 2.82 5.68
CA PRO A 331 21.48 1.85 6.77
C PRO A 331 20.73 2.19 8.05
N LEU A 332 20.33 3.44 8.25
CA LEU A 332 19.64 3.89 9.44
C LEU A 332 18.13 3.72 9.33
N ASN A 333 17.55 4.19 8.24
CA ASN A 333 16.09 4.32 8.12
C ASN A 333 15.52 3.90 6.77
N GLY A 334 16.33 3.35 5.84
CA GLY A 334 15.91 3.05 4.47
C GLY A 334 14.73 2.08 4.37
N GLN A 335 14.56 1.20 5.34
CA GLN A 335 13.48 0.20 5.35
C GLN A 335 12.16 0.73 5.93
N VAL A 336 12.14 1.96 6.46
CA VAL A 336 10.89 2.60 6.93
C VAL A 336 10.02 2.97 5.72
N ASN A 337 8.84 2.37 5.64
CA ASN A 337 7.84 2.74 4.64
C ASN A 337 7.04 3.96 5.13
N VAL A 338 7.42 5.14 4.67
CA VAL A 338 6.75 6.39 5.07
C VAL A 338 5.31 6.45 4.55
N ALA A 339 5.01 5.78 3.42
CA ALA A 339 3.64 5.75 2.89
C ALA A 339 2.64 5.08 3.84
N THR A 340 3.11 4.25 4.79
CA THR A 340 2.28 3.60 5.81
C THR A 340 2.54 4.10 7.22
N ALA A 341 3.54 4.97 7.42
CA ALA A 341 3.83 5.56 8.71
C ALA A 341 2.72 6.54 9.13
N ILE A 342 2.34 6.49 10.41
CA ILE A 342 1.31 7.38 10.97
C ILE A 342 1.94 8.72 11.30
N ARG A 343 1.38 9.81 10.73
CA ARG A 343 1.86 11.18 10.89
C ARG A 343 0.70 12.16 10.94
N SER A 344 0.93 13.36 11.48
CA SER A 344 -0.08 14.42 11.48
C SER A 344 -0.39 14.89 10.06
N ALA A 345 -1.64 14.78 9.66
CA ALA A 345 -2.10 15.14 8.31
C ALA A 345 -2.30 16.65 8.11
N GLY A 346 -2.34 17.42 9.20
CA GLY A 346 -2.62 18.86 9.14
C GLY A 346 -3.93 19.17 8.40
N SER A 347 -3.89 20.18 7.55
CA SER A 347 -5.06 20.65 6.81
C SER A 347 -5.54 19.74 5.67
N THR A 348 -4.92 18.58 5.42
CA THR A 348 -5.40 17.65 4.39
C THR A 348 -6.75 17.01 4.74
N LEU A 349 -7.17 17.05 6.00
CA LEU A 349 -8.46 16.53 6.44
C LEU A 349 -9.64 17.46 6.14
N LYS A 350 -9.39 18.73 5.89
CA LYS A 350 -10.45 19.73 5.69
C LYS A 350 -11.44 19.38 4.57
N PRO A 351 -11.04 18.89 3.38
CA PRO A 351 -11.99 18.52 2.35
C PRO A 351 -13.07 17.53 2.83
N PHE A 352 -12.73 16.56 3.68
CA PHE A 352 -13.68 15.59 4.21
C PHE A 352 -14.68 16.24 5.18
N ILE A 353 -14.23 17.19 6.00
CA ILE A 353 -15.09 17.95 6.91
C ILE A 353 -16.07 18.82 6.12
N TYR A 354 -15.61 19.47 5.05
CA TYR A 354 -16.46 20.27 4.18
C TYR A 354 -17.44 19.40 3.39
N LEU A 355 -17.00 18.24 2.88
CA LEU A 355 -17.88 17.25 2.26
C LEU A 355 -19.01 16.85 3.20
N GLU A 356 -18.69 16.52 4.44
CA GLU A 356 -19.67 16.15 5.46
C GLU A 356 -20.66 17.27 5.76
N ALA A 357 -20.18 18.52 5.80
CA ALA A 357 -21.07 19.69 5.99
C ALA A 357 -22.00 19.90 4.78
N PHE A 358 -21.53 19.64 3.56
CA PHE A 358 -22.36 19.70 2.36
C PHE A 358 -23.38 18.57 2.31
N ASP A 359 -22.98 17.36 2.61
CA ASP A 359 -23.84 16.17 2.68
C ASP A 359 -24.92 16.27 3.77
N ALA A 360 -24.61 16.97 4.86
CA ALA A 360 -25.57 17.28 5.90
C ALA A 360 -26.53 18.43 5.55
N GLY A 361 -26.39 19.06 4.38
CA GLY A 361 -27.21 20.22 3.99
C GLY A 361 -26.95 21.49 4.82
N LEU A 362 -25.86 21.53 5.57
CA LEU A 362 -25.50 22.67 6.42
C LEU A 362 -25.00 23.85 5.61
N ALA A 363 -24.40 23.58 4.45
CA ALA A 363 -23.78 24.62 3.65
C ALA A 363 -23.70 24.25 2.16
N THR A 364 -23.38 25.27 1.33
CA THR A 364 -22.92 25.12 -0.07
C THR A 364 -21.62 25.91 -0.25
N MET A 365 -21.08 25.94 -1.47
CA MET A 365 -19.89 26.75 -1.77
C MET A 365 -20.11 28.26 -1.53
N ASP A 366 -21.35 28.72 -1.64
CA ASP A 366 -21.74 30.12 -1.53
C ASP A 366 -22.14 30.53 -0.11
N THR A 367 -22.22 29.59 0.83
CA THR A 367 -22.57 29.86 2.24
C THR A 367 -21.52 30.75 2.89
N ILE A 368 -21.97 31.78 3.60
CA ILE A 368 -21.09 32.73 4.31
C ILE A 368 -20.71 32.13 5.68
N ILE A 369 -19.43 31.98 5.90
CA ILE A 369 -18.86 31.51 7.16
C ILE A 369 -18.01 32.60 7.83
N LYS A 370 -18.00 32.60 9.16
CA LYS A 370 -17.17 33.54 9.93
C LYS A 370 -15.73 33.04 10.05
N ASP A 371 -14.77 33.88 9.70
CA ASP A 371 -13.34 33.71 9.99
C ASP A 371 -12.91 34.80 10.96
N THR A 372 -13.28 34.64 12.22
CA THR A 372 -12.99 35.53 13.32
C THR A 372 -12.35 34.76 14.45
N PRO A 373 -11.62 35.41 15.37
CA PRO A 373 -11.15 34.74 16.58
C PRO A 373 -12.26 33.95 17.24
N ILE A 374 -11.95 32.74 17.67
CA ILE A 374 -12.88 31.84 18.33
C ILE A 374 -12.16 31.15 19.47
N ARG A 375 -12.88 30.89 20.56
CA ARG A 375 -12.37 30.18 21.74
C ARG A 375 -13.38 29.19 22.25
N PHE A 376 -12.95 27.96 22.55
CA PHE A 376 -13.73 26.92 23.17
C PHE A 376 -12.98 26.43 24.42
N GLY A 377 -13.34 26.91 25.58
CA GLY A 377 -12.57 26.71 26.80
C GLY A 377 -11.14 27.25 26.64
N ASP A 378 -10.14 26.38 26.78
CA ASP A 378 -8.72 26.75 26.60
C ASP A 378 -8.22 26.63 25.14
N TYR A 379 -9.05 26.11 24.23
CA TYR A 379 -8.72 25.95 22.82
C TYR A 379 -9.06 27.19 22.01
N ALA A 380 -8.04 27.89 21.50
CA ALA A 380 -8.17 29.11 20.70
C ALA A 380 -7.40 28.97 19.39
N PRO A 381 -7.98 28.36 18.34
CA PRO A 381 -7.29 28.18 17.06
C PRO A 381 -7.10 29.50 16.33
N THR A 382 -5.95 29.65 15.67
CA THR A 382 -5.63 30.76 14.79
C THR A 382 -5.37 30.26 13.36
N ASN A 383 -5.53 31.13 12.36
CA ASN A 383 -5.07 30.83 11.01
C ASN A 383 -3.54 30.75 10.95
N TYR A 384 -2.99 30.13 9.92
CA TYR A 384 -1.53 29.92 9.77
C TYR A 384 -0.73 31.24 9.79
N ASP A 385 -1.27 32.27 9.18
CA ASP A 385 -0.68 33.62 9.11
C ASP A 385 -1.10 34.55 10.27
N GLY A 386 -1.90 34.04 11.22
CA GLY A 386 -2.45 34.81 12.34
C GLY A 386 -3.53 35.83 11.96
N ARG A 387 -3.93 35.90 10.70
CA ARG A 387 -4.92 36.87 10.19
C ARG A 387 -6.32 36.28 10.09
N PHE A 388 -7.33 37.15 10.13
CA PHE A 388 -8.75 36.78 10.04
C PHE A 388 -9.45 37.61 8.96
N ASN A 389 -10.27 36.94 8.14
CA ASN A 389 -10.96 37.53 6.99
C ASN A 389 -12.39 38.01 7.30
N GLN A 390 -12.80 37.99 8.56
CA GLN A 390 -14.15 38.35 9.05
C GLN A 390 -15.25 37.42 8.52
N LYS A 391 -15.79 37.66 7.34
CA LYS A 391 -16.82 36.85 6.68
C LYS A 391 -16.38 36.60 5.25
N LEU A 392 -16.47 35.34 4.82
CA LEU A 392 -16.14 34.93 3.46
C LEU A 392 -17.00 33.73 3.04
N ARG A 393 -16.98 33.37 1.78
CA ARG A 393 -17.65 32.15 1.31
C ARG A 393 -16.91 30.91 1.74
N ILE A 394 -17.64 29.83 1.97
CA ILE A 394 -17.05 28.52 2.32
C ILE A 394 -16.05 28.06 1.27
N ALA A 395 -16.33 28.28 -0.03
CA ALA A 395 -15.39 27.96 -1.10
C ALA A 395 -14.03 28.65 -0.91
N GLU A 396 -14.03 29.92 -0.55
CA GLU A 396 -12.81 30.70 -0.27
C GLU A 396 -12.10 30.16 1.00
N ALA A 397 -12.87 29.85 2.05
CA ALA A 397 -12.35 29.30 3.29
C ALA A 397 -11.61 27.96 3.09
N LEU A 398 -12.17 27.05 2.28
CA LEU A 398 -11.54 25.78 1.92
C LEU A 398 -10.33 26.00 1.03
N SER A 399 -10.43 26.83 -0.01
CA SER A 399 -9.34 27.14 -0.94
C SER A 399 -8.13 27.78 -0.23
N LEU A 400 -8.37 28.73 0.68
CA LEU A 400 -7.35 29.37 1.50
C LEU A 400 -6.88 28.51 2.68
N SER A 401 -7.55 27.37 2.89
CA SER A 401 -7.21 26.42 3.99
C SER A 401 -7.31 27.03 5.39
N LEU A 402 -8.26 27.96 5.61
CA LEU A 402 -8.42 28.65 6.90
C LEU A 402 -8.77 27.67 8.02
N ASN A 403 -8.25 27.95 9.21
CA ASN A 403 -8.42 27.07 10.37
C ASN A 403 -9.74 27.31 11.09
N THR A 404 -10.08 28.57 11.40
CA THR A 404 -11.27 28.90 12.22
C THR A 404 -12.58 28.49 11.53
N PRO A 405 -12.76 28.63 10.19
CA PRO A 405 -13.93 28.09 9.51
C PRO A 405 -14.06 26.55 9.62
N ALA A 406 -12.96 25.83 9.47
CA ALA A 406 -12.98 24.37 9.58
C ALA A 406 -13.34 23.91 11.01
N VAL A 407 -12.80 24.57 12.04
CA VAL A 407 -13.14 24.30 13.45
C VAL A 407 -14.61 24.60 13.73
N ARG A 408 -15.17 25.67 13.16
CA ARG A 408 -16.61 25.98 13.28
C ARG A 408 -17.48 24.90 12.65
N LEU A 409 -17.09 24.35 11.51
CA LEU A 409 -17.81 23.24 10.88
C LEU A 409 -17.77 21.98 11.76
N VAL A 410 -16.62 21.64 12.35
CA VAL A 410 -16.54 20.52 13.30
C VAL A 410 -17.38 20.76 14.54
N ALA A 411 -17.44 21.99 15.05
CA ALA A 411 -18.31 22.33 16.19
C ALA A 411 -19.80 22.19 15.85
N GLU A 412 -20.20 22.40 14.59
CA GLU A 412 -21.58 22.24 14.14
C GLU A 412 -21.91 20.77 13.79
N LEU A 413 -20.95 20.03 13.21
CA LEU A 413 -21.08 18.61 12.87
C LEU A 413 -20.96 17.69 14.10
N THR A 414 -20.25 18.09 15.11
CA THR A 414 -19.71 17.39 16.27
C THR A 414 -18.44 16.56 15.97
N PRO A 415 -17.50 16.47 16.93
CA PRO A 415 -16.29 15.64 16.78
C PRO A 415 -16.59 14.16 16.55
N GLU A 416 -17.64 13.63 17.21
CA GLU A 416 -18.07 12.24 17.09
C GLU A 416 -18.41 11.90 15.62
N ARG A 417 -19.25 12.73 15.00
CA ARG A 417 -19.65 12.54 13.60
C ARG A 417 -18.45 12.59 12.65
N VAL A 418 -17.47 13.46 12.91
CA VAL A 418 -16.25 13.53 12.10
C VAL A 418 -15.38 12.27 12.29
N ILE A 419 -15.34 11.68 13.47
CA ILE A 419 -14.63 10.44 13.73
C ILE A 419 -15.32 9.26 13.04
N ASP A 420 -16.63 9.17 13.09
CA ASP A 420 -17.41 8.15 12.37
C ASP A 420 -17.18 8.24 10.86
N LEU A 421 -17.15 9.47 10.33
CA LEU A 421 -16.76 9.71 8.93
C LEU A 421 -15.35 9.19 8.63
N PHE A 422 -14.38 9.49 9.48
CA PHE A 422 -13.00 9.02 9.28
C PHE A 422 -12.90 7.49 9.38
N ALA A 423 -13.73 6.85 10.22
CA ALA A 423 -13.82 5.40 10.28
C ALA A 423 -14.40 4.81 8.99
N SER A 424 -15.45 5.38 8.42
CA SER A 424 -16.04 4.97 7.14
C SER A 424 -15.03 5.10 5.97
N LEU A 425 -14.16 6.10 6.02
CA LEU A 425 -13.07 6.30 5.07
C LEU A 425 -11.81 5.47 5.40
N ARG A 426 -11.83 4.65 6.46
CA ARG A 426 -10.68 3.90 6.99
C ARG A 426 -9.47 4.80 7.27
N LEU A 427 -9.72 6.01 7.72
CA LEU A 427 -8.70 7.00 8.09
C LEU A 427 -8.28 6.92 9.56
N THR A 428 -8.96 6.13 10.40
CA THR A 428 -8.59 5.96 11.81
C THR A 428 -7.23 5.30 11.96
N ALA A 429 -6.40 5.85 12.84
CA ALA A 429 -5.15 5.21 13.21
C ALA A 429 -5.42 3.89 13.96
N PRO A 430 -4.53 2.89 13.88
CA PRO A 430 -4.72 1.63 14.60
C PRO A 430 -4.85 1.78 16.12
N THR A 431 -4.41 2.91 16.67
CA THR A 431 -4.45 3.24 18.10
C THR A 431 -5.71 4.01 18.53
N ASP A 432 -6.49 4.48 17.56
CA ASP A 432 -7.67 5.31 17.82
C ASP A 432 -8.92 4.57 17.37
N SER A 433 -9.68 4.03 18.31
CA SER A 433 -11.01 3.47 18.03
C SER A 433 -12.00 4.58 17.67
N PRO A 434 -12.98 4.34 16.78
CA PRO A 434 -14.02 5.30 16.49
C PRO A 434 -15.06 5.32 17.64
N ASP A 435 -14.72 6.00 18.72
CA ASP A 435 -15.54 6.07 19.93
C ASP A 435 -15.56 7.47 20.57
N ALA A 436 -16.43 7.67 21.54
CA ALA A 436 -16.58 8.92 22.25
C ALA A 436 -15.31 9.34 23.03
N GLN A 437 -14.44 8.40 23.39
CA GLN A 437 -13.19 8.71 24.07
C GLN A 437 -12.17 9.34 23.10
N THR A 438 -12.10 8.85 21.89
CA THR A 438 -11.30 9.43 20.80
C THR A 438 -11.84 10.80 20.42
N ALA A 439 -13.17 10.96 20.34
CA ALA A 439 -13.81 12.26 20.11
C ALA A 439 -13.44 13.27 21.19
N LYS A 440 -13.48 12.87 22.46
CA LYS A 440 -13.08 13.71 23.59
C LYS A 440 -11.60 14.04 23.59
N LYS A 441 -10.73 13.07 23.21
CA LYS A 441 -9.26 13.24 23.13
C LYS A 441 -8.87 14.30 22.12
N HIS A 442 -9.45 14.29 20.92
CA HIS A 442 -9.09 15.18 19.83
C HIS A 442 -9.97 16.43 19.79
N GLY A 443 -11.23 16.35 20.21
CA GLY A 443 -12.17 17.45 20.21
C GLY A 443 -12.22 18.20 18.88
N LEU A 444 -12.38 19.51 18.94
CA LEU A 444 -12.44 20.36 17.75
C LEU A 444 -11.11 20.47 16.99
N SER A 445 -9.99 20.12 17.62
CA SER A 445 -8.67 20.17 16.99
C SER A 445 -8.48 19.10 15.91
N ILE A 446 -9.40 18.13 15.81
CA ILE A 446 -9.45 17.16 14.71
C ILE A 446 -9.49 17.86 13.34
N ALA A 447 -10.11 19.06 13.25
CA ALA A 447 -10.10 19.90 12.05
C ALA A 447 -8.71 20.28 11.54
N LEU A 448 -7.70 20.23 12.41
CA LEU A 448 -6.33 20.68 12.15
C LEU A 448 -5.34 19.52 12.10
N GLY A 449 -5.81 18.26 12.10
CA GLY A 449 -4.98 17.08 11.89
C GLY A 449 -4.29 16.56 13.15
N THR A 450 -4.91 16.67 14.33
CA THR A 450 -4.38 16.08 15.58
C THR A 450 -4.45 14.56 15.59
N MET A 451 -5.31 13.95 14.78
CA MET A 451 -5.26 12.51 14.52
C MET A 451 -4.15 12.17 13.53
N GLY A 452 -3.46 11.06 13.79
CA GLY A 452 -2.42 10.57 12.89
C GLY A 452 -3.00 9.73 11.74
N HIS A 453 -2.45 9.92 10.53
CA HIS A 453 -2.87 9.19 9.33
C HIS A 453 -1.67 8.76 8.50
N SER A 454 -1.82 7.71 7.70
CA SER A 454 -0.82 7.33 6.72
C SER A 454 -1.11 7.98 5.36
N LEU A 455 -0.05 8.18 4.55
CA LEU A 455 -0.18 8.69 3.19
C LEU A 455 -1.10 7.79 2.35
N LEU A 456 -0.96 6.47 2.49
CA LEU A 456 -1.78 5.49 1.76
C LEU A 456 -3.26 5.61 2.13
N ASN A 457 -3.59 5.68 3.44
CA ASN A 457 -4.99 5.78 3.86
C ASN A 457 -5.61 7.10 3.40
N LEU A 458 -4.88 8.22 3.52
CA LEU A 458 -5.35 9.51 3.01
C LEU A 458 -5.56 9.48 1.50
N ALA A 459 -4.64 8.89 0.72
CA ALA A 459 -4.81 8.76 -0.73
C ALA A 459 -6.06 7.94 -1.09
N GLN A 460 -6.36 6.87 -0.35
CA GLN A 460 -7.60 6.10 -0.51
C GLN A 460 -8.84 6.94 -0.20
N GLY A 461 -8.81 7.71 0.88
CA GLY A 461 -9.89 8.64 1.24
C GLY A 461 -10.13 9.68 0.15
N TYR A 462 -9.06 10.30 -0.36
CA TYR A 462 -9.17 11.26 -1.47
C TYR A 462 -9.72 10.63 -2.75
N ALA A 463 -9.38 9.36 -3.05
CA ALA A 463 -9.90 8.65 -4.22
C ALA A 463 -11.41 8.41 -4.18
N VAL A 464 -12.07 8.60 -3.05
CA VAL A 464 -13.54 8.55 -2.91
C VAL A 464 -14.20 9.72 -3.65
N ILE A 465 -13.55 10.89 -3.67
CA ILE A 465 -14.13 12.13 -4.22
C ILE A 465 -14.35 12.02 -5.74
N PRO A 466 -13.32 11.72 -6.58
CA PRO A 466 -13.53 11.57 -8.03
C PRO A 466 -14.43 10.39 -8.39
N ASN A 467 -14.70 9.49 -7.44
CA ASN A 467 -15.60 8.34 -7.61
C ASN A 467 -17.01 8.59 -7.08
N GLY A 468 -17.41 9.86 -6.95
CA GLY A 468 -18.77 10.24 -6.57
C GLY A 468 -19.19 9.73 -5.19
N GLY A 469 -18.24 9.63 -4.26
CA GLY A 469 -18.51 9.27 -2.86
C GLY A 469 -18.51 7.76 -2.55
N LEU A 470 -18.11 6.91 -3.50
CA LEU A 470 -17.99 5.47 -3.27
C LEU A 470 -16.61 5.13 -2.72
N PHE A 471 -16.55 4.60 -1.52
CA PHE A 471 -15.33 4.01 -0.94
C PHE A 471 -15.17 2.57 -1.40
N THR A 472 -14.00 2.24 -1.87
CA THR A 472 -13.55 0.88 -2.16
C THR A 472 -12.10 0.77 -1.73
N PRO A 473 -11.70 -0.25 -0.96
CA PRO A 473 -10.30 -0.43 -0.59
C PRO A 473 -9.40 -0.48 -1.81
N ALA A 474 -8.28 0.22 -1.75
CA ALA A 474 -7.27 0.13 -2.80
C ALA A 474 -6.54 -1.21 -2.73
N THR A 475 -6.22 -1.76 -3.90
CA THR A 475 -5.52 -3.04 -4.06
C THR A 475 -4.16 -2.85 -4.71
N PHE A 476 -3.17 -3.67 -4.30
CA PHE A 476 -1.84 -3.74 -4.90
C PHE A 476 -1.76 -4.80 -6.01
N LEU A 477 -2.83 -5.56 -6.21
CA LEU A 477 -2.88 -6.66 -7.17
C LEU A 477 -3.68 -6.25 -8.40
N THR A 478 -3.31 -6.80 -9.57
CA THR A 478 -4.18 -6.73 -10.74
C THR A 478 -5.39 -7.63 -10.47
N THR A 479 -6.53 -7.02 -10.22
CA THR A 479 -7.81 -7.73 -10.26
C THR A 479 -8.25 -7.90 -11.70
N SER A 480 -9.04 -8.94 -11.99
CA SER A 480 -9.79 -9.02 -13.24
C SER A 480 -10.56 -7.70 -13.44
N SER A 481 -10.81 -7.31 -14.67
CA SER A 481 -11.39 -6.03 -15.12
C SER A 481 -12.76 -5.63 -14.50
N THR A 482 -13.26 -6.40 -13.55
CA THR A 482 -14.46 -6.11 -12.78
C THR A 482 -14.09 -5.32 -11.53
N PRO A 483 -14.71 -4.15 -11.28
CA PRO A 483 -14.56 -3.43 -10.01
C PRO A 483 -14.89 -4.36 -8.83
N PRO A 484 -14.26 -4.18 -7.66
CA PRO A 484 -14.65 -4.94 -6.47
C PRO A 484 -16.15 -4.79 -6.20
N GLU A 485 -16.81 -5.86 -5.83
CA GLU A 485 -18.26 -5.86 -5.55
C GLU A 485 -18.65 -5.08 -4.28
N GLU A 486 -17.69 -4.81 -3.40
CA GLU A 486 -17.93 -4.08 -2.15
C GLU A 486 -17.66 -2.57 -2.33
N HIS A 487 -18.73 -1.82 -2.56
CA HIS A 487 -18.72 -0.37 -2.55
C HIS A 487 -19.55 0.16 -1.39
N GLU A 488 -18.94 0.96 -0.53
CA GLU A 488 -19.63 1.68 0.52
C GLU A 488 -19.82 3.14 0.10
N ARG A 489 -21.07 3.63 0.10
CA ARG A 489 -21.32 5.04 -0.18
C ARG A 489 -21.08 5.86 1.10
N VAL A 490 -20.04 6.68 1.06
CA VAL A 490 -19.68 7.58 2.17
C VAL A 490 -20.24 8.99 1.93
N PHE A 491 -20.23 9.45 0.68
CA PHE A 491 -20.74 10.78 0.31
C PHE A 491 -21.68 10.70 -0.88
N THR A 492 -22.49 11.74 -1.05
CA THR A 492 -23.30 11.90 -2.26
C THR A 492 -22.44 12.36 -3.44
N PRO A 493 -22.84 12.03 -4.69
CA PRO A 493 -22.14 12.52 -5.88
C PRO A 493 -22.09 14.03 -5.99
N ASP A 494 -23.16 14.72 -5.60
CA ASP A 494 -23.27 16.18 -5.63
C ASP A 494 -22.28 16.86 -4.68
N ALA A 495 -22.15 16.37 -3.43
CA ALA A 495 -21.17 16.89 -2.48
C ALA A 495 -19.74 16.70 -3.00
N CYS A 496 -19.45 15.54 -3.61
CA CYS A 496 -18.16 15.26 -4.24
C CYS A 496 -17.89 16.20 -5.44
N ALA A 497 -18.89 16.41 -6.30
CA ALA A 497 -18.79 17.35 -7.42
C ALA A 497 -18.55 18.78 -6.94
N LEU A 498 -19.24 19.20 -5.86
CA LEU A 498 -19.07 20.53 -5.28
C LEU A 498 -17.66 20.74 -4.72
N VAL A 499 -17.12 19.78 -3.96
CA VAL A 499 -15.75 19.86 -3.43
C VAL A 499 -14.72 19.83 -4.56
N THR A 500 -14.91 18.98 -5.57
CA THR A 500 -14.05 18.95 -6.76
C THR A 500 -14.03 20.31 -7.45
N LYS A 501 -15.20 20.93 -7.65
CA LYS A 501 -15.32 22.29 -8.21
C LYS A 501 -14.53 23.30 -7.38
N ILE A 502 -14.63 23.27 -6.05
CA ILE A 502 -13.91 24.21 -5.17
C ILE A 502 -12.39 23.97 -5.22
N LEU A 503 -11.96 22.71 -5.12
CA LEU A 503 -10.53 22.37 -5.08
C LEU A 503 -9.81 22.60 -6.43
N SER A 504 -10.53 22.57 -7.55
CA SER A 504 -10.00 22.87 -8.89
C SER A 504 -9.97 24.36 -9.24
N MET A 505 -10.60 25.24 -8.44
CA MET A 505 -10.59 26.70 -8.69
C MET A 505 -9.20 27.31 -8.52
N ARG A 506 -8.37 26.77 -7.65
CA ARG A 506 -7.04 27.28 -7.37
C ARG A 506 -6.03 26.59 -8.27
N ARG A 507 -5.45 27.35 -9.20
CA ARG A 507 -4.37 26.85 -10.06
C ARG A 507 -3.04 26.87 -9.33
N LEU A 508 -2.22 25.85 -9.56
CA LEU A 508 -0.82 25.82 -9.15
C LEU A 508 0.05 26.45 -10.24
N ALA A 509 1.12 27.13 -9.84
CA ALA A 509 2.13 27.64 -10.78
C ALA A 509 2.74 26.45 -11.54
N GLY A 510 2.81 26.52 -12.88
CA GLY A 510 3.31 25.42 -13.72
C GLY A 510 2.26 24.37 -14.13
N ASP A 511 1.02 24.47 -13.63
CA ASP A 511 -0.09 23.64 -14.11
C ASP A 511 -0.50 24.10 -15.51
N VAL A 512 -0.04 23.37 -16.52
CA VAL A 512 -0.11 23.82 -17.93
C VAL A 512 -1.40 23.40 -18.60
N SER A 513 -2.13 22.39 -18.11
CA SER A 513 -3.22 21.81 -18.91
C SER A 513 -4.30 21.06 -18.15
N VAL A 514 -4.15 20.79 -16.86
CA VAL A 514 -5.01 19.86 -16.17
C VAL A 514 -5.69 20.51 -14.99
N GLY A 515 -7.01 20.55 -15.00
CA GLY A 515 -7.79 20.94 -13.83
C GLY A 515 -7.62 19.94 -12.68
N ILE A 516 -6.47 19.98 -12.02
CA ILE A 516 -6.22 19.16 -10.82
C ILE A 516 -7.02 19.74 -9.67
N ALA A 517 -7.83 18.94 -9.02
CA ALA A 517 -8.40 19.26 -7.73
C ALA A 517 -7.40 18.87 -6.62
N TRP A 518 -6.98 19.83 -5.76
CA TRP A 518 -5.88 19.58 -4.84
C TRP A 518 -6.01 20.27 -3.49
N LYS A 519 -5.31 19.73 -2.49
CA LYS A 519 -5.24 20.25 -1.14
C LYS A 519 -3.89 19.98 -0.49
N THR A 520 -3.33 21.02 0.13
CA THR A 520 -2.10 20.92 0.93
C THR A 520 -2.39 20.71 2.41
N GLY A 521 -1.42 20.17 3.10
CA GLY A 521 -1.35 20.10 4.55
C GLY A 521 0.07 20.39 5.03
N THR A 522 0.17 21.02 6.17
CA THR A 522 1.42 21.21 6.92
C THR A 522 1.13 20.80 8.35
N SER A 523 1.93 19.91 8.91
CA SER A 523 1.80 19.56 10.33
C SER A 523 2.26 20.69 11.22
N ASN A 524 1.72 20.76 12.43
CA ASN A 524 2.17 21.75 13.41
C ASN A 524 3.68 21.59 13.65
N GLY A 525 4.42 22.70 13.70
CA GLY A 525 5.87 22.70 13.86
C GLY A 525 6.68 22.28 12.62
N ASN A 526 6.07 22.22 11.44
CA ASN A 526 6.72 21.92 10.15
C ASN A 526 7.51 20.59 10.16
N HIS A 527 6.91 19.51 10.66
CA HIS A 527 7.47 18.16 10.63
C HIS A 527 7.16 17.43 9.33
N ASP A 528 6.00 17.73 8.73
CA ASP A 528 5.46 17.05 7.55
C ASP A 528 4.83 18.05 6.59
N ALA A 529 5.15 17.94 5.31
CA ALA A 529 4.53 18.69 4.21
C ALA A 529 3.77 17.71 3.29
N TRP A 530 2.49 17.96 3.06
CA TRP A 530 1.60 17.10 2.31
C TRP A 530 0.96 17.84 1.14
N CYS A 531 0.71 17.11 0.06
CA CYS A 531 -0.23 17.52 -0.97
C CYS A 531 -0.98 16.31 -1.51
N PHE A 532 -2.29 16.39 -1.58
CA PHE A 532 -3.15 15.44 -2.28
C PHE A 532 -3.79 16.13 -3.45
N GLY A 533 -3.77 15.49 -4.60
CA GLY A 533 -4.44 15.97 -5.80
C GLY A 533 -5.04 14.81 -6.57
N TYR A 534 -6.10 15.11 -7.32
CA TYR A 534 -6.73 14.11 -8.16
C TYR A 534 -7.24 14.74 -9.46
N THR A 535 -7.28 13.92 -10.49
CA THR A 535 -7.95 14.12 -11.77
C THR A 535 -9.12 13.13 -11.85
N ALA A 536 -9.80 13.07 -12.98
CA ALA A 536 -10.79 12.02 -13.20
C ALA A 536 -10.16 10.61 -13.18
N ASP A 537 -8.90 10.46 -13.61
CA ASP A 537 -8.23 9.18 -13.79
C ASP A 537 -7.47 8.70 -12.56
N TYR A 538 -6.73 9.61 -11.89
CA TYR A 538 -5.80 9.26 -10.83
C TYR A 538 -5.93 10.14 -9.60
N THR A 539 -5.68 9.53 -8.45
CA THR A 539 -5.47 10.23 -7.16
C THR A 539 -4.03 10.06 -6.72
N LEU A 540 -3.35 11.17 -6.45
CA LEU A 540 -1.95 11.23 -6.02
C LEU A 540 -1.84 11.88 -4.64
N GLY A 541 -1.20 11.18 -3.72
CA GLY A 541 -0.73 11.74 -2.45
C GLY A 541 0.79 11.86 -2.46
N VAL A 542 1.30 13.01 -1.99
CA VAL A 542 2.74 13.30 -1.87
C VAL A 542 3.03 13.78 -0.46
N TRP A 543 4.15 13.30 0.10
CA TRP A 543 4.68 13.71 1.39
C TRP A 543 6.17 14.04 1.29
N PHE A 544 6.59 15.09 2.00
CA PHE A 544 7.97 15.45 2.23
C PHE A 544 8.23 15.61 3.74
N GLY A 545 9.41 15.17 4.20
CA GLY A 545 9.78 15.29 5.60
C GLY A 545 11.03 14.51 5.97
N ASN A 546 11.18 14.27 7.25
CA ASN A 546 12.26 13.48 7.80
C ASN A 546 11.71 12.23 8.50
N LYS A 547 12.24 11.06 8.22
CA LYS A 547 11.78 9.78 8.83
C LYS A 547 11.83 9.81 10.35
N ASN A 548 12.81 10.48 10.92
CA ASN A 548 12.99 10.66 12.36
C ASN A 548 12.13 11.79 12.97
N GLY A 549 11.25 12.41 12.18
CA GLY A 549 10.36 13.48 12.63
C GLY A 549 11.04 14.83 12.90
N ARG A 550 12.28 15.06 12.48
CA ARG A 550 12.92 16.39 12.63
C ARG A 550 12.19 17.42 11.79
N PRO A 551 11.84 18.59 12.36
CA PRO A 551 11.22 19.67 11.61
C PRO A 551 12.23 20.34 10.67
N ALA A 552 11.71 20.98 9.62
CA ALA A 552 12.48 21.86 8.74
C ALA A 552 11.60 23.03 8.27
N ALA A 553 12.15 24.23 8.24
CA ALA A 553 11.41 25.42 7.81
C ALA A 553 10.86 25.30 6.38
N ALA A 554 11.52 24.51 5.53
CA ALA A 554 11.08 24.21 4.16
C ALA A 554 9.86 23.30 4.09
N LEU A 555 9.46 22.61 5.18
CA LEU A 555 8.33 21.66 5.18
C LEU A 555 6.99 22.38 5.29
N VAL A 556 6.64 23.10 4.23
CA VAL A 556 5.33 23.74 4.03
C VAL A 556 4.66 23.09 2.83
N GLY A 557 3.45 22.58 2.99
CA GLY A 557 2.75 21.83 1.94
C GLY A 557 2.63 22.58 0.61
N ALA A 558 2.42 23.90 0.67
CA ALA A 558 2.27 24.73 -0.52
C ALA A 558 3.57 24.94 -1.32
N SER A 559 4.71 25.01 -0.66
CA SER A 559 6.01 25.26 -1.30
C SER A 559 6.86 24.00 -1.51
N ALA A 560 6.66 22.95 -0.69
CA ALA A 560 7.41 21.69 -0.81
C ALA A 560 6.65 20.63 -1.60
N ALA A 561 5.39 20.32 -1.23
CA ALA A 561 4.68 19.18 -1.76
C ALA A 561 3.81 19.52 -3.00
N ALA A 562 3.26 20.73 -3.07
CA ALA A 562 2.39 21.08 -4.19
C ALA A 562 3.13 21.20 -5.54
N PRO A 563 4.33 21.79 -5.64
CA PRO A 563 5.09 21.81 -6.91
C PRO A 563 5.43 20.40 -7.38
N ALA A 564 5.86 19.50 -6.48
CA ALA A 564 6.15 18.11 -6.83
C ALA A 564 4.91 17.36 -7.33
N LEU A 565 3.73 17.61 -6.75
CA LEU A 565 2.48 17.02 -7.21
C LEU A 565 2.17 17.43 -8.66
N VAL A 566 2.37 18.70 -9.02
CA VAL A 566 2.17 19.20 -10.39
C VAL A 566 3.15 18.53 -11.35
N ASP A 567 4.43 18.51 -11.02
CA ASP A 567 5.46 17.91 -11.87
C ASP A 567 5.22 16.42 -12.09
N ILE A 568 4.74 15.71 -11.06
CA ILE A 568 4.38 14.30 -11.19
C ILE A 568 3.19 14.12 -12.13
N PHE A 569 2.12 14.92 -11.98
CA PHE A 569 0.98 14.84 -12.92
C PHE A 569 1.39 15.20 -14.35
N ASN A 570 2.19 16.23 -14.54
CA ASN A 570 2.73 16.58 -15.85
C ASN A 570 3.58 15.44 -16.45
N ALA A 571 4.35 14.72 -15.63
CA ALA A 571 5.12 13.57 -16.06
C ALA A 571 4.22 12.36 -16.39
N ILE A 572 3.14 12.13 -15.65
CA ILE A 572 2.16 11.07 -15.93
C ILE A 572 1.43 11.34 -17.24
N TYR A 573 0.98 12.58 -17.44
CA TYR A 573 0.20 12.99 -18.62
C TYR A 573 1.06 13.52 -19.78
N ARG A 574 2.36 13.27 -19.78
CA ARG A 574 3.29 13.77 -20.81
C ARG A 574 2.86 13.48 -22.24
N ASN A 575 2.24 12.30 -22.46
CA ASN A 575 1.85 11.82 -23.79
C ASN A 575 0.33 11.70 -23.97
N SER A 576 -0.46 12.16 -22.98
CA SER A 576 -1.92 12.08 -23.00
C SER A 576 -2.50 13.26 -22.23
N ALA A 577 -3.76 13.58 -22.48
CA ALA A 577 -4.51 14.47 -21.59
C ALA A 577 -5.28 13.63 -20.55
N PRO A 578 -5.54 14.17 -19.34
CA PRO A 578 -6.46 13.54 -18.42
C PRO A 578 -7.87 13.48 -19.00
N SER A 579 -8.63 12.50 -18.56
CA SER A 579 -10.06 12.45 -18.87
C SER A 579 -10.75 13.71 -18.37
N PRO A 580 -11.71 14.26 -19.14
CA PRO A 580 -12.48 15.41 -18.68
C PRO A 580 -13.29 15.03 -17.43
N TRP A 581 -13.50 16.01 -16.55
CA TRP A 581 -14.43 15.84 -15.45
C TRP A 581 -15.82 15.49 -15.97
N PRO A 582 -16.56 14.59 -15.32
CA PRO A 582 -17.97 14.35 -15.64
C PRO A 582 -18.77 15.65 -15.53
N ASP A 583 -19.75 15.84 -16.44
CA ASP A 583 -20.65 16.98 -16.31
C ASP A 583 -21.44 16.93 -15.00
N SER A 584 -21.23 17.92 -14.18
CA SER A 584 -21.89 18.06 -12.87
C SER A 584 -23.06 19.04 -12.87
N SER A 585 -23.48 19.55 -14.00
CA SER A 585 -24.56 20.56 -14.09
C SER A 585 -25.88 20.05 -13.49
N ALA A 586 -26.21 18.78 -13.72
CA ALA A 586 -27.40 18.15 -13.15
C ALA A 586 -27.29 17.92 -11.63
N LEU A 587 -26.08 17.71 -11.10
CA LEU A 587 -25.81 17.51 -9.68
C LEU A 587 -25.76 18.82 -8.90
N LEU A 588 -25.40 19.92 -9.56
CA LEU A 588 -25.15 21.23 -8.97
C LEU A 588 -26.07 22.32 -9.55
N PRO A 589 -27.40 22.22 -9.37
CA PRO A 589 -28.33 23.20 -9.88
C PRO A 589 -28.15 24.56 -9.23
N LEU A 590 -28.51 25.60 -9.97
CA LEU A 590 -28.55 26.98 -9.49
C LEU A 590 -29.92 27.25 -8.87
N ARG A 591 -29.95 27.73 -7.61
CA ARG A 591 -31.18 28.06 -6.88
C ARG A 591 -31.03 29.39 -6.16
N PRO A 592 -32.19 30.07 -5.79
CA PRO A 592 -32.14 31.30 -5.03
C PRO A 592 -31.51 31.10 -3.65
N LEU A 593 -30.48 31.87 -3.36
CA LEU A 593 -29.79 31.92 -2.06
C LEU A 593 -29.89 33.30 -1.45
N CYS A 594 -29.90 33.36 -0.14
CA CYS A 594 -29.88 34.60 0.62
C CYS A 594 -28.53 35.31 0.48
N ALA A 595 -28.50 36.57 0.09
CA ALA A 595 -27.29 37.35 -0.06
C ALA A 595 -26.52 37.56 1.27
N LYS A 596 -27.18 37.45 2.43
CA LYS A 596 -26.57 37.64 3.75
C LYS A 596 -25.91 36.37 4.29
N SER A 597 -26.52 35.20 4.08
CA SER A 597 -26.06 33.91 4.66
C SER A 597 -25.53 32.94 3.63
N GLY A 598 -25.88 33.09 2.35
CA GLY A 598 -25.60 32.10 1.31
C GLY A 598 -26.37 30.78 1.50
N LEU A 599 -27.36 30.73 2.39
CA LEU A 599 -28.26 29.59 2.61
C LEU A 599 -29.50 29.71 1.71
N ALA A 600 -30.39 28.69 1.70
CA ALA A 600 -31.59 28.70 0.92
C ALA A 600 -32.45 29.93 1.25
N ALA A 601 -32.83 30.70 0.24
CA ALA A 601 -33.60 31.91 0.43
C ALA A 601 -35.00 31.59 0.96
N THR A 602 -35.44 32.40 1.95
CA THR A 602 -36.81 32.38 2.50
C THR A 602 -37.55 33.62 2.03
N PRO A 603 -38.88 33.68 2.16
CA PRO A 603 -39.66 34.88 1.86
C PRO A 603 -39.21 36.15 2.60
N SER A 604 -38.56 35.97 3.77
CA SER A 604 -38.02 37.06 4.58
C SER A 604 -36.66 37.59 4.06
N CYS A 605 -36.07 37.00 3.05
CA CYS A 605 -34.77 37.42 2.48
C CYS A 605 -34.99 38.57 1.48
N LEU A 606 -34.69 39.80 1.91
CA LEU A 606 -34.84 41.00 1.06
C LEU A 606 -33.89 41.04 -0.17
N LYS A 607 -32.72 40.43 -0.02
CA LYS A 607 -31.74 40.34 -1.13
C LYS A 607 -31.37 38.84 -1.32
N GLN A 608 -31.51 38.43 -2.56
CA GLN A 608 -31.24 37.09 -3.02
C GLN A 608 -30.32 37.11 -4.22
N PHE A 609 -29.60 36.02 -4.47
CA PHE A 609 -28.82 35.79 -5.68
C PHE A 609 -28.96 34.32 -6.10
N THR A 610 -28.65 34.01 -7.31
CA THR A 610 -28.66 32.65 -7.84
C THR A 610 -27.29 32.02 -7.60
N GLY A 611 -27.24 30.97 -6.76
CA GLY A 611 -26.01 30.29 -6.38
C GLY A 611 -26.09 28.77 -6.51
N THR A 612 -24.95 28.11 -6.38
CA THR A 612 -24.82 26.66 -6.55
C THR A 612 -25.39 25.92 -5.35
N THR A 613 -26.27 24.93 -5.59
CA THR A 613 -26.82 24.04 -4.56
C THR A 613 -26.56 22.59 -4.93
N LEU A 614 -26.90 21.66 -4.06
CA LEU A 614 -26.87 20.23 -4.32
C LEU A 614 -28.26 19.77 -4.79
N GLN A 615 -28.31 18.82 -5.72
CA GLN A 615 -29.59 18.34 -6.26
C GLN A 615 -30.30 17.41 -5.27
N SER A 616 -29.55 16.48 -4.67
CA SER A 616 -30.08 15.44 -3.78
C SER A 616 -30.23 15.89 -2.31
N ILE A 617 -29.50 16.94 -1.92
CA ILE A 617 -29.45 17.42 -0.55
C ILE A 617 -30.16 18.78 -0.42
N PRO A 618 -31.24 18.88 0.37
CA PRO A 618 -31.88 20.15 0.62
C PRO A 618 -30.97 21.02 1.50
N LEU A 619 -30.66 22.23 1.02
CA LEU A 619 -29.93 23.20 1.83
C LEU A 619 -30.85 23.78 2.89
N ARG A 620 -30.37 23.90 4.12
CA ARG A 620 -31.09 24.53 5.24
C ARG A 620 -31.52 25.96 4.87
N PRO A 621 -32.70 26.40 5.33
CA PRO A 621 -33.22 27.74 5.08
C PRO A 621 -32.38 28.81 5.78
N CYS A 622 -32.43 30.03 5.26
CA CYS A 622 -31.79 31.20 5.88
C CYS A 622 -32.37 31.48 7.25
N ASP A 623 -31.51 31.49 8.25
CA ASP A 623 -31.83 31.82 9.66
C ASP A 623 -31.53 33.29 10.05
N GLN A 624 -30.92 34.07 9.11
CA GLN A 624 -30.48 35.44 9.36
C GLN A 624 -31.48 36.53 8.89
N CYS A 625 -32.56 36.15 8.21
CA CYS A 625 -33.52 37.06 7.61
C CYS A 625 -34.98 36.81 8.08
N GLY A 626 -35.19 35.93 9.04
CA GLY A 626 -36.51 35.73 9.65
C GLY A 626 -37.02 36.98 10.34
N VAL A 627 -38.36 37.05 10.55
CA VAL A 627 -39.03 38.17 11.19
C VAL A 627 -38.21 38.63 12.39
N PHE A 628 -37.76 39.88 12.36
CA PHE A 628 -37.15 40.53 13.49
C PHE A 628 -38.09 40.47 14.70
N ALA A 629 -38.05 39.44 15.51
CA ALA A 629 -38.16 39.72 16.94
C ALA A 629 -37.11 40.79 17.18
N LYS A 630 -37.47 42.00 17.54
CA LYS A 630 -36.54 43.05 18.00
C LYS A 630 -35.55 42.33 18.88
N LYS A 631 -34.26 42.18 18.43
CA LYS A 631 -33.23 41.53 19.23
C LYS A 631 -33.27 42.20 20.57
N ALA A 632 -33.72 41.49 21.60
CA ALA A 632 -33.73 42.03 22.95
C ALA A 632 -32.27 42.48 23.24
N PRO A 633 -32.04 43.72 23.69
CA PRO A 633 -30.69 44.16 23.97
C PRO A 633 -30.13 43.27 25.08
N ILE A 634 -28.86 42.87 24.95
CA ILE A 634 -28.14 42.27 26.08
C ILE A 634 -28.12 43.30 27.18
N THR A 635 -28.45 42.91 28.42
CA THR A 635 -28.24 43.77 29.60
C THR A 635 -27.03 43.17 30.35
N ILE A 636 -26.00 43.97 30.56
CA ILE A 636 -24.91 43.61 31.47
C ILE A 636 -25.40 43.80 32.89
N LEU A 637 -25.52 42.69 33.62
CA LEU A 637 -26.02 42.65 34.98
C LEU A 637 -24.92 42.93 36.00
N SER A 638 -23.67 42.66 35.62
CA SER A 638 -22.47 42.94 36.44
C SER A 638 -21.23 42.94 35.53
N PRO A 639 -20.29 43.92 35.68
CA PRO A 639 -20.37 45.10 36.55
C PRO A 639 -21.44 46.12 36.09
N GLN A 640 -21.88 46.96 36.99
CA GLN A 640 -22.73 48.11 36.71
C GLN A 640 -21.84 49.35 36.42
N PRO A 641 -22.35 50.44 35.84
CA PRO A 641 -21.61 51.68 35.60
C PRO A 641 -21.33 52.45 36.89
N GLU A 642 -20.61 51.85 37.80
CA GLU A 642 -20.32 52.32 39.15
C GLU A 642 -18.81 52.37 39.37
N HIS A 643 -18.41 52.92 40.52
CA HIS A 643 -17.05 52.91 41.03
C HIS A 643 -16.84 51.71 41.93
N TYR A 644 -15.78 50.93 41.68
CA TYR A 644 -15.39 49.78 42.48
C TYR A 644 -14.04 50.09 43.14
N VAL A 645 -13.87 49.68 44.39
CA VAL A 645 -12.62 49.87 45.15
C VAL A 645 -11.80 48.59 45.02
N ALA A 646 -10.51 48.76 44.80
CA ALA A 646 -9.58 47.63 44.75
C ALA A 646 -9.41 46.99 46.12
N ASP A 647 -9.35 45.65 46.14
CA ASP A 647 -9.08 44.87 47.35
C ASP A 647 -7.60 45.03 47.79
N GLY A 648 -7.21 44.41 48.90
CA GLY A 648 -5.88 44.48 49.46
C GLY A 648 -4.74 43.96 48.53
N ASP A 649 -5.09 43.26 47.42
CA ASP A 649 -4.17 42.85 46.38
C ASP A 649 -4.03 43.90 45.23
N GLY A 650 -4.70 45.05 45.37
CA GLY A 650 -4.63 46.13 44.40
C GLY A 650 -5.52 45.93 43.17
N THR A 651 -6.47 44.97 43.17
CA THR A 651 -7.40 44.70 42.08
C THR A 651 -8.84 44.58 42.58
N ALA A 652 -9.83 44.99 41.76
CA ALA A 652 -11.25 44.72 42.04
C ALA A 652 -11.69 43.41 41.36
N LYS A 653 -12.16 42.42 42.12
CA LYS A 653 -12.63 41.14 41.63
C LYS A 653 -14.13 41.15 41.32
N LEU A 654 -14.49 41.30 40.05
CA LEU A 654 -15.87 41.43 39.61
C LEU A 654 -16.33 40.19 38.84
N ARG A 655 -17.61 39.80 39.05
CA ARG A 655 -18.24 38.76 38.21
C ARG A 655 -18.83 39.39 36.97
N LEU A 656 -18.59 38.80 35.82
CA LEU A 656 -19.25 39.19 34.58
C LEU A 656 -20.56 38.44 34.44
N ARG A 657 -21.67 39.17 34.34
CA ARG A 657 -23.03 38.59 34.18
C ARG A 657 -23.81 39.38 33.14
N ALA A 658 -24.53 38.70 32.29
CA ALA A 658 -25.41 39.28 31.30
C ALA A 658 -26.80 38.62 31.36
N SER A 659 -27.79 39.25 30.74
CA SER A 659 -29.19 38.78 30.69
C SER A 659 -29.36 37.53 29.81
N ILE A 660 -28.35 37.14 29.04
CA ILE A 660 -28.33 35.95 28.21
C ILE A 660 -27.04 35.15 28.44
N SER A 661 -27.05 33.87 28.10
CA SER A 661 -25.89 32.97 28.09
C SER A 661 -26.03 31.98 26.92
N PRO A 662 -24.97 31.69 26.18
CA PRO A 662 -23.59 32.15 26.33
C PRO A 662 -23.39 33.59 25.83
N VAL A 663 -22.38 34.29 26.34
CA VAL A 663 -21.97 35.64 25.92
C VAL A 663 -20.46 35.73 25.77
N LEU A 664 -20.00 36.31 24.67
CA LEU A 664 -18.58 36.64 24.47
C LEU A 664 -18.27 37.97 25.16
N TRP A 665 -17.29 37.93 26.04
CA TRP A 665 -16.88 39.12 26.81
C TRP A 665 -15.62 39.76 26.23
N TYR A 666 -15.63 41.08 26.16
CA TYR A 666 -14.47 41.91 25.82
C TYR A 666 -14.23 42.92 26.94
N VAL A 667 -12.98 43.16 27.30
CA VAL A 667 -12.55 44.20 28.23
C VAL A 667 -11.57 45.07 27.47
N ASP A 668 -11.81 46.36 27.43
CA ASP A 668 -10.94 47.37 26.79
C ASP A 668 -10.58 47.00 25.34
N ASN A 669 -11.53 46.34 24.62
CA ASN A 669 -11.49 45.75 23.29
C ASN A 669 -10.79 44.36 23.18
N ASP A 670 -10.17 43.86 24.23
CA ASP A 670 -9.57 42.52 24.21
C ASP A 670 -10.63 41.47 24.56
N TYR A 671 -10.64 40.38 23.75
CA TYR A 671 -11.51 39.23 24.02
C TYR A 671 -11.00 38.47 25.23
N ILE A 672 -11.85 38.30 26.25
CA ILE A 672 -11.47 37.66 27.52
C ILE A 672 -12.16 36.30 27.78
N GLY A 673 -13.01 35.84 26.86
CA GLY A 673 -13.64 34.51 26.93
C GLY A 673 -15.16 34.53 26.91
N GLU A 674 -15.75 33.33 26.97
CA GLU A 674 -17.16 33.05 27.04
C GLU A 674 -17.59 32.89 28.50
N ASN A 675 -18.85 33.09 28.80
CA ASN A 675 -19.40 33.04 30.15
C ASN A 675 -18.92 31.79 30.94
N SER A 676 -18.16 32.04 31.99
CA SER A 676 -18.10 31.12 33.12
C SER A 676 -18.91 31.70 34.27
N PRO A 677 -20.02 31.09 34.74
CA PRO A 677 -20.87 31.67 35.79
C PRO A 677 -20.19 31.74 37.15
N PHE A 678 -18.99 31.21 37.30
CA PHE A 678 -18.29 31.07 38.59
C PHE A 678 -17.01 31.89 38.76
N ASP A 679 -16.43 32.44 37.67
CA ASP A 679 -15.14 33.12 37.79
C ASP A 679 -15.29 34.64 38.04
N LYS A 680 -14.65 35.11 39.11
CA LYS A 680 -14.39 36.54 39.32
C LYS A 680 -13.16 36.94 38.53
N ARG A 681 -13.27 38.04 37.75
CA ARG A 681 -12.13 38.64 37.04
C ARG A 681 -11.53 39.76 37.84
N ALA A 682 -10.22 39.86 37.86
CA ALA A 682 -9.47 40.93 38.51
C ALA A 682 -9.28 42.12 37.56
N PHE A 683 -9.60 43.31 37.99
CA PHE A 683 -9.42 44.58 37.26
C PHE A 683 -8.47 45.48 38.03
N ALA A 684 -7.45 46.01 37.38
CA ALA A 684 -6.55 46.98 37.95
C ALA A 684 -7.24 48.34 38.15
N PRO A 685 -6.73 49.25 39.03
CA PRO A 685 -7.22 50.61 39.09
C PRO A 685 -7.20 51.30 37.72
N GLY A 686 -8.30 51.92 37.33
CA GLY A 686 -8.43 52.53 36.02
C GLY A 686 -9.88 52.54 35.52
N ARG A 687 -10.09 53.12 34.35
CA ARG A 687 -11.38 53.08 33.65
C ARG A 687 -11.40 51.87 32.71
N HIS A 688 -12.40 51.03 32.82
CA HIS A 688 -12.61 49.83 32.03
C HIS A 688 -13.92 49.88 31.24
N VAL A 689 -13.85 49.38 30.00
CA VAL A 689 -15.06 49.20 29.16
C VAL A 689 -15.27 47.71 28.94
N ILE A 690 -16.37 47.18 29.44
CA ILE A 690 -16.77 45.82 29.17
C ILE A 690 -17.83 45.81 28.06
N ARG A 691 -17.67 44.88 27.12
CA ARG A 691 -18.63 44.63 26.06
C ARG A 691 -19.06 43.16 26.08
N ALA A 692 -20.38 42.96 26.01
CA ALA A 692 -21.01 41.66 25.91
C ALA A 692 -21.57 41.48 24.49
N VAL A 693 -21.24 40.37 23.82
CA VAL A 693 -21.65 40.04 22.46
C VAL A 693 -22.26 38.66 22.44
N ASP A 694 -23.44 38.51 21.87
CA ASP A 694 -24.05 37.20 21.64
C ASP A 694 -23.29 36.45 20.55
N PRO A 695 -22.71 35.24 20.80
CA PRO A 695 -22.02 34.44 19.80
C PRO A 695 -22.92 34.02 18.63
N ASN A 696 -24.24 33.93 18.89
CA ASN A 696 -25.25 33.53 17.89
C ASN A 696 -25.83 34.71 17.12
N ASP A 697 -25.47 35.97 17.50
CA ASP A 697 -25.99 37.21 16.93
C ASP A 697 -27.53 37.35 17.02
N THR A 698 -28.15 36.73 18.04
CA THR A 698 -29.60 36.81 18.29
C THR A 698 -29.98 38.01 19.17
N ALA A 699 -29.03 38.58 19.89
CA ALA A 699 -29.22 39.78 20.73
C ALA A 699 -28.23 40.91 20.32
N SER A 700 -28.67 42.18 20.55
CA SER A 700 -27.82 43.33 20.29
C SER A 700 -26.69 43.45 21.32
N PRO A 701 -25.43 43.76 20.94
CA PRO A 701 -24.32 43.92 21.87
C PRO A 701 -24.61 45.02 22.92
N ALA A 702 -24.11 44.81 24.12
CA ALA A 702 -24.12 45.81 25.19
C ALA A 702 -22.71 46.18 25.65
N SER A 703 -22.54 47.39 26.13
CA SER A 703 -21.29 47.81 26.75
C SER A 703 -21.59 48.61 28.04
N VAL A 704 -20.73 48.43 29.03
CA VAL A 704 -20.76 49.14 30.30
C VAL A 704 -19.35 49.69 30.60
N THR A 705 -19.26 50.94 31.01
CA THR A 705 -18.02 51.55 31.48
C THR A 705 -18.08 51.68 33.01
N PHE A 706 -17.05 51.22 33.68
CA PHE A 706 -16.90 51.37 35.14
C PHE A 706 -15.47 51.79 35.47
N VAL A 707 -15.26 52.25 36.71
CA VAL A 707 -13.98 52.72 37.21
C VAL A 707 -13.56 51.94 38.44
N VAL A 708 -12.34 51.47 38.47
CA VAL A 708 -11.73 50.88 39.67
C VAL A 708 -10.79 51.93 40.28
N THR A 709 -11.04 52.29 41.55
CA THR A 709 -10.21 53.19 42.34
C THR A 709 -9.35 52.41 43.32
N LYS A 710 -8.21 52.97 43.68
CA LYS A 710 -7.31 52.34 44.68
C LYS A 710 -7.97 52.32 46.04
#